data_155aac9b112b2e804f7fd609ed8c9675
#
_entry.id   155aac9b112b2e804f7fd609ed8c9675
#
_cell.length_a   1.000
_cell.length_b   1.000
_cell.length_c   1.000
_cell.angle_alpha   90.00
_cell.angle_beta   90.00
_cell.angle_gamma   90.00
#
_symmetry.space_group_name_H-M   'P 1'
#
loop_
_entity.id
_entity.type
_entity.pdbx_description
1 polymer ?
#
loop_
_entity_poly.entity_id
_entity_poly.type
_entity_poly.pdbx_seq_one_letter_code
_entity_poly.pdbx_strand_id
1 'polypeptide(L)'
;MSQGCRKTTCPYCGVGCGVEVNSKGIVGDDNHPANAGALCVKGVALAESLNMPSRLLYPKLVTKERPQGKEIHWSQATNMIAEKIHQAKAEFGPDSVAMYVSGQLLTEDYYVANKLMKGYVGSANIDTNSRLCMSSAVAAHVRAFGEDVVPVNYDDIDKTELLIICGANTAWTHPVLFRRIQQARENNPSLKLVVIDPRETVTAQQADLHLAIKNDGDVSLFNGLLKFLIDQPCLDSQYIQSHTDGFDAIAREVTQQRYDVTNLATDVGVSQNKLTTFFQWFAHSPTAITLFCQGVNQAGNGVDKGNAIINAHLATGKIGRVGCGPFSITGQPNAMGGREVGGLANQLAVHRGFDGESIQQVQAFWESPEIATKPGLKAVELFEAVERGEIKVLWIMATNPVVSLPDNQFVKRALERCPFVIVSDITVESDVARYADLLLPAAGWGEKQGMVTNSERRISRQRQFQNPPGEAKSDWWAVSQVGQALCTLEETKNGFDFDSEHEVFCEYAAMTGMNKKSPLKLELSQYANLNEQEYEEWRPTQWGGERPFSDGVYSHPDGKARFVVTRESPQRLARTKGWWLNTGRQRDQWHTMTRTGHIAHLAASELEPTVYMNTLSATQNRLKAGQLTKLFQPTSNTSIYAKVAIDEGLGFQELFMSMHWAGRYGGESSVNAIVNSAKDPISGQPAFKSSYVEVQDAAVKTYGMFIGTQFDSSKFLYSAFQAESNLGIWRFAHDKRPKKQSFCRTEKSRRIAIDIAQGWLAVDYDLVGDVRIIRSVLVVSSEPIQTDYTNFTGLIGKPMELSQLLTITQSQSSAKLICSCFRVTDKQIHDAMEKQDCTSVTQLQNKLKCGTNCGSCVSQIKLMVDSHQHQKGKQQASQQSLAIQIK
;
A
#
# COMPACT_ATOMS: atom_id res chain seq x y z
N MET A 1 20.52 31.17 -3.49
CA MET A 1 19.86 30.45 -4.57
C MET A 1 18.56 31.16 -4.87
N SER A 2 18.35 31.64 -6.08
CA SER A 2 17.06 32.17 -6.52
C SER A 2 16.05 31.00 -6.41
N GLN A 3 15.12 31.10 -5.48
CA GLN A 3 14.10 30.10 -5.26
C GLN A 3 13.07 30.12 -6.42
N GLY A 4 13.46 29.54 -7.57
CA GLY A 4 12.52 29.22 -8.62
C GLY A 4 11.57 28.13 -8.15
N CYS A 5 10.33 28.18 -8.57
CA CYS A 5 9.34 27.13 -8.41
C CYS A 5 9.84 25.83 -9.08
N ARG A 6 9.92 24.72 -8.34
CA ARG A 6 10.35 23.42 -8.86
C ARG A 6 9.22 22.41 -8.80
N LYS A 7 8.80 21.95 -9.98
CA LYS A 7 7.74 20.93 -10.11
C LYS A 7 8.33 19.54 -10.02
N THR A 8 7.69 18.65 -9.26
CA THR A 8 8.08 17.24 -9.08
C THR A 8 6.86 16.38 -8.80
N THR A 9 7.01 15.13 -8.43
CA THR A 9 5.92 14.18 -8.17
C THR A 9 5.85 13.78 -6.71
N CYS A 10 4.66 13.46 -6.22
CA CYS A 10 4.44 12.90 -4.89
C CYS A 10 4.93 11.43 -4.84
N PRO A 11 5.73 11.03 -3.83
CA PRO A 11 6.35 9.71 -3.76
C PRO A 11 5.48 8.64 -3.09
N TYR A 12 4.16 8.84 -2.96
CA TYR A 12 3.31 7.90 -2.24
C TYR A 12 2.52 6.98 -3.17
N CYS A 13 1.28 7.31 -3.52
CA CYS A 13 0.45 6.33 -4.22
C CYS A 13 0.47 6.50 -5.74
N GLY A 14 -0.07 5.47 -6.43
CA GLY A 14 -0.14 5.41 -7.88
C GLY A 14 -1.09 6.41 -8.54
N VAL A 15 -1.69 7.36 -7.82
CA VAL A 15 -2.33 8.54 -8.43
C VAL A 15 -1.31 9.35 -9.20
N GLY A 16 -0.06 9.43 -8.72
CA GLY A 16 0.99 10.18 -9.40
C GLY A 16 0.78 11.69 -9.36
N CYS A 17 0.38 12.22 -8.19
CA CYS A 17 0.12 13.65 -8.01
C CYS A 17 1.36 14.49 -8.30
N GLY A 18 1.21 15.56 -9.08
CA GLY A 18 2.20 16.61 -9.21
C GLY A 18 2.25 17.48 -7.96
N VAL A 19 3.46 17.85 -7.56
CA VAL A 19 3.71 18.79 -6.46
C VAL A 19 4.69 19.87 -6.90
N GLU A 20 4.59 21.01 -6.26
CA GLU A 20 5.43 22.18 -6.49
C GLU A 20 6.16 22.55 -5.20
N VAL A 21 7.47 22.67 -5.30
CA VAL A 21 8.33 23.14 -4.21
C VAL A 21 8.64 24.62 -4.46
N ASN A 22 8.20 25.50 -3.57
CA ASN A 22 8.34 26.94 -3.70
C ASN A 22 8.53 27.60 -2.32
N SER A 23 8.49 28.93 -2.25
CA SER A 23 8.66 29.69 -1.01
C SER A 23 7.58 29.43 0.05
N LYS A 24 6.42 28.86 -0.32
CA LYS A 24 5.34 28.48 0.59
C LYS A 24 5.51 27.05 1.15
N GLY A 25 6.53 26.32 0.66
CA GLY A 25 6.78 24.94 1.00
C GLY A 25 6.45 23.99 -0.15
N ILE A 26 5.86 22.83 0.17
CA ILE A 26 5.46 21.82 -0.81
C ILE A 26 3.94 21.85 -0.94
N VAL A 27 3.45 22.19 -2.13
CA VAL A 27 2.03 22.34 -2.46
C VAL A 27 1.68 21.47 -3.68
N GLY A 28 0.40 21.28 -3.96
CA GLY A 28 -0.03 20.60 -5.20
C GLY A 28 0.26 21.44 -6.43
N ASP A 29 0.63 20.78 -7.54
CA ASP A 29 0.78 21.45 -8.86
C ASP A 29 -0.61 21.54 -9.52
N ASP A 30 -1.13 22.75 -9.63
CA ASP A 30 -2.45 23.04 -10.22
C ASP A 30 -2.54 22.63 -11.71
N ASN A 31 -1.40 22.54 -12.39
CA ASN A 31 -1.34 22.18 -13.82
C ASN A 31 -1.09 20.69 -14.05
N HIS A 32 -0.87 19.88 -13.00
CA HIS A 32 -0.63 18.46 -13.18
C HIS A 32 -1.95 17.69 -13.38
N PRO A 33 -2.12 16.95 -14.51
CA PRO A 33 -3.41 16.38 -14.88
C PRO A 33 -3.93 15.32 -13.92
N ALA A 34 -3.05 14.66 -13.14
CA ALA A 34 -3.46 13.63 -12.20
C ALA A 34 -4.19 14.16 -10.96
N ASN A 35 -3.91 15.40 -10.55
CA ASN A 35 -4.44 15.93 -9.28
C ASN A 35 -4.92 17.38 -9.30
N ALA A 36 -4.64 18.17 -10.34
CA ALA A 36 -5.05 19.56 -10.46
C ALA A 36 -4.91 20.33 -9.13
N GLY A 37 -3.72 20.32 -8.55
CA GLY A 37 -3.41 20.97 -7.27
C GLY A 37 -3.86 20.21 -6.00
N ALA A 38 -4.72 19.21 -6.09
CA ALA A 38 -5.23 18.49 -4.93
C ALA A 38 -4.17 17.58 -4.30
N LEU A 39 -4.04 17.60 -2.97
CA LEU A 39 -3.20 16.69 -2.19
C LEU A 39 -4.02 15.99 -1.10
N CYS A 40 -3.62 14.78 -0.73
CA CYS A 40 -4.13 14.09 0.45
C CYS A 40 -3.30 14.46 1.69
N VAL A 41 -3.71 13.97 2.86
CA VAL A 41 -3.02 14.25 4.13
C VAL A 41 -1.53 13.90 4.10
N LYS A 42 -1.14 12.80 3.46
CA LYS A 42 0.28 12.41 3.29
C LYS A 42 1.01 13.37 2.34
N GLY A 43 0.34 13.82 1.27
CA GLY A 43 0.89 14.81 0.34
C GLY A 43 1.11 16.18 0.97
N VAL A 44 0.21 16.61 1.85
CA VAL A 44 0.39 17.86 2.62
C VAL A 44 1.53 17.75 3.64
N ALA A 45 1.79 16.57 4.18
CA ALA A 45 2.86 16.31 5.14
C ALA A 45 4.23 15.99 4.50
N LEU A 46 4.40 16.16 3.20
CA LEU A 46 5.62 15.78 2.49
C LEU A 46 6.89 16.49 3.04
N ALA A 47 6.78 17.76 3.38
CA ALA A 47 7.91 18.52 3.93
C ALA A 47 8.42 17.90 5.25
N GLU A 48 7.52 17.44 6.11
CA GLU A 48 7.87 16.77 7.37
C GLU A 48 8.56 15.43 7.14
N SER A 49 8.23 14.73 6.04
CA SER A 49 8.82 13.43 5.70
C SER A 49 10.27 13.50 5.19
N LEU A 50 10.80 14.69 4.92
CA LEU A 50 12.19 14.89 4.49
C LEU A 50 13.19 14.76 5.65
N ASN A 51 12.79 15.17 6.85
CA ASN A 51 13.64 15.22 8.03
C ASN A 51 13.52 13.91 8.84
N MET A 52 14.24 12.87 8.41
CA MET A 52 14.28 11.60 9.14
C MET A 52 15.46 11.55 10.11
N PRO A 53 15.24 11.25 11.40
CA PRO A 53 16.30 11.30 12.40
C PRO A 53 17.35 10.17 12.26
N SER A 54 17.02 9.10 11.54
CA SER A 54 17.82 7.87 11.44
C SER A 54 18.36 7.62 10.03
N ARG A 55 18.76 8.69 9.33
CA ARG A 55 19.31 8.58 7.96
C ARG A 55 20.58 7.75 7.94
N LEU A 56 20.65 6.82 6.98
CA LEU A 56 21.89 6.17 6.61
C LEU A 56 22.72 7.14 5.74
N LEU A 57 23.92 7.46 6.19
CA LEU A 57 24.74 8.52 5.57
C LEU A 57 25.92 7.98 4.78
N TYR A 58 26.47 6.83 5.18
CA TYR A 58 27.67 6.23 4.59
C TYR A 58 27.45 4.74 4.38
N PRO A 59 28.11 4.10 3.39
CA PRO A 59 28.10 2.64 3.30
C PRO A 59 28.67 2.01 4.57
N LYS A 60 28.04 0.93 5.08
CA LYS A 60 28.45 0.27 6.32
C LYS A 60 28.56 -1.22 6.13
N LEU A 61 29.74 -1.77 6.45
CA LEU A 61 29.95 -3.20 6.57
C LEU A 61 29.53 -3.64 7.99
N VAL A 62 28.55 -4.50 8.08
CA VAL A 62 27.99 -5.03 9.34
C VAL A 62 28.52 -6.43 9.57
N THR A 63 28.98 -6.73 10.79
CA THR A 63 29.41 -8.06 11.20
C THR A 63 28.80 -8.39 12.56
N LYS A 64 28.85 -9.65 12.98
CA LYS A 64 28.36 -10.07 14.30
C LYS A 64 29.11 -9.37 15.43
N GLU A 65 30.41 -9.06 15.24
CA GLU A 65 31.26 -8.36 16.20
C GLU A 65 31.01 -6.85 16.22
N ARG A 66 30.43 -6.30 15.12
CA ARG A 66 30.10 -4.89 14.96
C ARG A 66 28.70 -4.70 14.37
N PRO A 67 27.65 -4.93 15.15
CA PRO A 67 26.27 -4.81 14.66
C PRO A 67 25.86 -3.37 14.31
N GLN A 68 26.61 -2.32 14.77
CA GLN A 68 26.39 -0.95 14.33
C GLN A 68 27.01 -0.65 12.95
N GLY A 69 27.82 -1.60 12.42
CA GLY A 69 28.54 -1.48 11.18
C GLY A 69 29.81 -0.62 11.28
N LYS A 70 30.73 -0.83 10.33
CA LYS A 70 31.91 0.00 10.07
C LYS A 70 31.67 0.77 8.77
N GLU A 71 31.82 2.07 8.80
CA GLU A 71 31.80 2.90 7.59
C GLU A 71 32.95 2.53 6.65
N ILE A 72 32.62 2.41 5.37
CA ILE A 72 33.57 2.10 4.29
C ILE A 72 33.31 3.04 3.11
N HIS A 73 34.27 3.16 2.19
CA HIS A 73 34.08 3.96 0.97
C HIS A 73 33.21 3.23 -0.04
N TRP A 74 32.51 3.99 -0.91
CA TRP A 74 31.69 3.42 -1.97
C TRP A 74 32.43 2.46 -2.88
N SER A 75 33.67 2.78 -3.26
CA SER A 75 34.49 1.90 -4.09
C SER A 75 34.76 0.53 -3.45
N GLN A 76 34.93 0.52 -2.10
CA GLN A 76 35.08 -0.75 -1.37
C GLN A 76 33.76 -1.53 -1.36
N ALA A 77 32.65 -0.84 -1.17
CA ALA A 77 31.32 -1.48 -1.14
C ALA A 77 30.95 -2.07 -2.50
N THR A 78 31.11 -1.30 -3.59
CA THR A 78 30.75 -1.73 -4.95
C THR A 78 31.65 -2.85 -5.46
N ASN A 79 32.99 -2.80 -5.21
CA ASN A 79 33.90 -3.89 -5.53
C ASN A 79 33.56 -5.16 -4.75
N MET A 80 33.27 -5.06 -3.45
CA MET A 80 32.86 -6.21 -2.62
C MET A 80 31.58 -6.87 -3.17
N ILE A 81 30.58 -6.08 -3.60
CA ILE A 81 29.36 -6.63 -4.20
C ILE A 81 29.68 -7.35 -5.49
N ALA A 82 30.46 -6.73 -6.38
CA ALA A 82 30.85 -7.32 -7.66
C ALA A 82 31.62 -8.63 -7.46
N GLU A 83 32.58 -8.66 -6.53
CA GLU A 83 33.31 -9.88 -6.15
C GLU A 83 32.39 -10.98 -5.62
N LYS A 84 31.42 -10.65 -4.77
CA LYS A 84 30.44 -11.62 -4.24
C LYS A 84 29.52 -12.17 -5.34
N ILE A 85 29.07 -11.32 -6.26
CA ILE A 85 28.30 -11.72 -7.43
C ILE A 85 29.13 -12.66 -8.31
N HIS A 86 30.36 -12.26 -8.67
CA HIS A 86 31.25 -13.05 -9.49
C HIS A 86 31.54 -14.44 -8.86
N GLN A 87 31.88 -14.47 -7.56
CA GLN A 87 32.11 -15.73 -6.83
C GLN A 87 30.89 -16.64 -6.83
N ALA A 88 29.69 -16.06 -6.52
CA ALA A 88 28.43 -16.82 -6.51
C ALA A 88 28.09 -17.39 -7.89
N LYS A 89 28.25 -16.59 -8.96
CA LYS A 89 28.06 -17.06 -10.35
C LYS A 89 28.99 -18.21 -10.69
N ALA A 90 30.28 -18.07 -10.37
CA ALA A 90 31.30 -19.06 -10.70
C ALA A 90 31.09 -20.38 -9.96
N GLU A 91 30.69 -20.36 -8.69
CA GLU A 91 30.55 -21.55 -7.87
C GLU A 91 29.17 -22.21 -7.95
N PHE A 92 28.09 -21.42 -8.02
CA PHE A 92 26.70 -21.90 -7.92
C PHE A 92 25.83 -21.58 -9.14
N GLY A 93 26.36 -20.86 -10.13
CA GLY A 93 25.63 -20.39 -11.30
C GLY A 93 24.88 -19.08 -11.09
N PRO A 94 24.41 -18.45 -12.19
CA PRO A 94 23.81 -17.12 -12.19
C PRO A 94 22.55 -17.01 -11.31
N ASP A 95 21.76 -18.08 -11.21
CA ASP A 95 20.53 -18.10 -10.41
C ASP A 95 20.76 -18.06 -8.89
N SER A 96 22.03 -18.12 -8.43
CA SER A 96 22.42 -17.95 -7.02
C SER A 96 22.46 -16.49 -6.56
N VAL A 97 22.30 -15.55 -7.49
CA VAL A 97 22.22 -14.11 -7.21
C VAL A 97 20.79 -13.62 -7.40
N ALA A 98 20.31 -12.79 -6.50
CA ALA A 98 18.97 -12.25 -6.57
C ALA A 98 18.89 -10.78 -6.13
N MET A 99 17.94 -10.03 -6.71
CA MET A 99 17.55 -8.69 -6.28
C MET A 99 16.08 -8.65 -5.90
N TYR A 100 15.75 -7.96 -4.79
CA TYR A 100 14.39 -7.67 -4.40
C TYR A 100 14.19 -6.17 -4.26
N VAL A 101 13.52 -5.57 -5.24
CA VAL A 101 13.43 -4.12 -5.41
C VAL A 101 12.05 -3.56 -5.04
N SER A 102 11.84 -2.26 -5.18
CA SER A 102 10.65 -1.56 -4.70
C SER A 102 9.87 -0.85 -5.82
N GLY A 103 8.54 -0.90 -5.78
CA GLY A 103 7.66 -0.09 -6.64
C GLY A 103 7.74 1.43 -6.38
N GLN A 104 8.69 1.88 -5.57
CA GLN A 104 8.98 3.29 -5.28
C GLN A 104 10.33 3.76 -5.87
N LEU A 105 11.06 2.88 -6.54
CA LEU A 105 12.23 3.24 -7.33
C LEU A 105 11.81 4.05 -8.56
N LEU A 106 12.73 4.86 -9.09
CA LEU A 106 12.54 5.54 -10.36
C LEU A 106 12.66 4.56 -11.53
N THR A 107 12.16 4.92 -12.70
CA THR A 107 12.21 4.09 -13.90
C THR A 107 13.66 3.74 -14.25
N GLU A 108 14.57 4.69 -14.12
CA GLU A 108 16.00 4.55 -14.35
C GLU A 108 16.65 3.58 -13.36
N ASP A 109 16.28 3.64 -12.07
CA ASP A 109 16.76 2.72 -11.05
C ASP A 109 16.40 1.27 -11.41
N TYR A 110 15.15 1.04 -11.83
CA TYR A 110 14.67 -0.26 -12.29
C TYR A 110 15.37 -0.75 -13.54
N TYR A 111 15.56 0.15 -14.50
CA TYR A 111 16.17 -0.20 -15.79
C TYR A 111 17.59 -0.74 -15.60
N VAL A 112 18.42 -0.01 -14.84
CA VAL A 112 19.80 -0.43 -14.59
C VAL A 112 19.86 -1.72 -13.78
N ALA A 113 18.99 -1.89 -12.77
CA ALA A 113 18.90 -3.12 -11.99
C ALA A 113 18.49 -4.32 -12.87
N ASN A 114 17.51 -4.13 -13.75
CA ASN A 114 17.07 -5.15 -14.69
C ASN A 114 18.17 -5.54 -15.69
N LYS A 115 18.88 -4.55 -16.25
CA LYS A 115 20.02 -4.73 -17.14
C LYS A 115 21.15 -5.52 -16.45
N LEU A 116 21.52 -5.13 -15.22
CA LEU A 116 22.54 -5.85 -14.44
C LEU A 116 22.16 -7.32 -14.24
N MET A 117 20.96 -7.58 -13.73
CA MET A 117 20.57 -8.95 -13.40
C MET A 117 20.38 -9.82 -14.64
N LYS A 118 19.64 -9.37 -15.64
CA LYS A 118 19.27 -10.20 -16.79
C LYS A 118 20.34 -10.24 -17.88
N GLY A 119 21.08 -9.14 -18.06
CA GLY A 119 22.08 -9.03 -19.13
C GLY A 119 23.52 -9.33 -18.71
N TYR A 120 23.87 -9.15 -17.44
CA TYR A 120 25.27 -9.29 -16.99
C TYR A 120 25.44 -10.38 -15.93
N VAL A 121 24.51 -10.54 -15.01
CA VAL A 121 24.47 -11.70 -14.11
C VAL A 121 23.95 -12.94 -14.86
N GLY A 122 23.05 -12.77 -15.83
CA GLY A 122 22.44 -13.87 -16.58
C GLY A 122 21.25 -14.52 -15.85
N SER A 123 20.70 -13.88 -14.84
CA SER A 123 19.58 -14.39 -14.04
C SER A 123 18.38 -13.44 -14.05
N ALA A 124 17.18 -14.00 -14.18
CA ALA A 124 15.93 -13.27 -14.00
C ALA A 124 15.43 -13.25 -12.54
N ASN A 125 16.25 -13.62 -11.55
CA ASN A 125 15.93 -13.55 -10.13
C ASN A 125 15.95 -12.09 -9.62
N ILE A 126 15.22 -11.22 -10.32
CA ILE A 126 14.90 -9.86 -9.88
C ILE A 126 13.38 -9.73 -9.79
N ASP A 127 12.86 -9.50 -8.58
CA ASP A 127 11.44 -9.24 -8.38
C ASP A 127 11.24 -8.06 -7.43
N THR A 128 10.01 -7.61 -7.28
CA THR A 128 9.70 -6.35 -6.62
C THR A 128 8.52 -6.51 -5.68
N ASN A 129 8.40 -5.62 -4.67
CA ASN A 129 7.20 -5.57 -3.85
C ASN A 129 5.94 -5.15 -4.64
N SER A 130 6.06 -4.71 -5.90
CA SER A 130 4.93 -4.57 -6.82
C SER A 130 4.25 -5.92 -7.12
N ARG A 131 5.00 -7.04 -7.00
CA ARG A 131 4.45 -8.40 -7.00
C ARG A 131 3.35 -8.59 -5.97
N LEU A 132 3.53 -8.02 -4.80
CA LEU A 132 2.58 -8.11 -3.68
C LEU A 132 1.34 -7.23 -3.88
N CYS A 133 1.39 -6.30 -4.85
CA CYS A 133 0.39 -5.26 -5.05
C CYS A 133 -0.49 -5.53 -6.27
N MET A 134 0.11 -5.67 -7.47
CA MET A 134 -0.61 -5.56 -8.74
C MET A 134 -0.37 -6.72 -9.72
N SER A 135 0.43 -7.71 -9.38
CA SER A 135 0.83 -8.73 -10.36
C SER A 135 -0.35 -9.59 -10.87
N SER A 136 -1.42 -9.72 -10.11
CA SER A 136 -2.64 -10.39 -10.59
C SER A 136 -3.34 -9.58 -11.68
N ALA A 137 -3.44 -8.26 -11.52
CA ALA A 137 -3.97 -7.39 -12.58
C ALA A 137 -3.07 -7.42 -13.84
N VAL A 138 -1.73 -7.37 -13.65
CA VAL A 138 -0.76 -7.51 -14.76
C VAL A 138 -1.01 -8.81 -15.53
N ALA A 139 -1.06 -9.94 -14.84
CA ALA A 139 -1.29 -11.24 -15.47
C ALA A 139 -2.68 -11.35 -16.11
N ALA A 140 -3.71 -10.72 -15.52
CA ALA A 140 -5.04 -10.68 -16.10
C ALA A 140 -5.07 -9.86 -17.41
N HIS A 141 -4.39 -8.71 -17.46
CA HIS A 141 -4.25 -7.91 -18.68
C HIS A 141 -3.47 -8.66 -19.75
N VAL A 142 -2.33 -9.25 -19.41
CA VAL A 142 -1.53 -10.05 -20.37
C VAL A 142 -2.33 -11.21 -20.92
N ARG A 143 -3.10 -11.94 -20.10
CA ARG A 143 -3.96 -13.04 -20.59
C ARG A 143 -5.07 -12.57 -21.53
N ALA A 144 -5.67 -11.42 -21.22
CA ALA A 144 -6.81 -10.92 -21.98
C ALA A 144 -6.40 -10.05 -23.17
N PHE A 145 -5.37 -9.21 -23.03
CA PHE A 145 -4.99 -8.19 -24.01
C PHE A 145 -3.68 -8.47 -24.74
N GLY A 146 -2.88 -9.43 -24.25
CA GLY A 146 -1.54 -9.73 -24.75
C GLY A 146 -0.43 -8.89 -24.13
N GLU A 147 -0.77 -7.87 -23.34
CA GLU A 147 0.17 -6.93 -22.75
C GLU A 147 -0.40 -6.32 -21.44
N ASP A 148 0.48 -5.84 -20.56
CA ASP A 148 0.09 -5.11 -19.35
C ASP A 148 -0.27 -3.65 -19.68
N VAL A 149 -1.46 -3.43 -20.21
CA VAL A 149 -2.00 -2.12 -20.58
C VAL A 149 -3.30 -1.84 -19.85
N VAL A 150 -3.35 -0.72 -19.14
CA VAL A 150 -4.57 -0.20 -18.51
C VAL A 150 -5.32 0.66 -19.54
N PRO A 151 -6.52 0.28 -19.99
CA PRO A 151 -7.19 0.97 -21.10
C PRO A 151 -7.87 2.28 -20.70
N VAL A 152 -8.02 2.60 -19.42
CA VAL A 152 -8.78 3.73 -18.87
C VAL A 152 -7.86 4.84 -18.41
N ASN A 153 -8.27 6.09 -18.58
CA ASN A 153 -7.64 7.30 -18.08
C ASN A 153 -8.45 7.91 -16.93
N TYR A 154 -7.83 8.81 -16.16
CA TYR A 154 -8.58 9.53 -15.10
C TYR A 154 -9.71 10.40 -15.66
N ASP A 155 -9.54 10.97 -16.87
CA ASP A 155 -10.55 11.77 -17.52
C ASP A 155 -11.82 10.98 -17.93
N ASP A 156 -11.71 9.66 -18.06
CA ASP A 156 -12.85 8.78 -18.33
C ASP A 156 -13.81 8.71 -17.14
N ILE A 157 -13.32 8.93 -15.90
CA ILE A 157 -14.17 8.98 -14.69
C ILE A 157 -15.21 10.10 -14.79
N ASP A 158 -14.85 11.22 -15.41
CA ASP A 158 -15.74 12.38 -15.58
C ASP A 158 -16.79 12.15 -16.67
N LYS A 159 -16.64 11.08 -17.46
CA LYS A 159 -17.47 10.77 -18.65
C LYS A 159 -18.30 9.49 -18.50
N THR A 160 -18.07 8.71 -17.45
CA THR A 160 -18.80 7.45 -17.23
C THR A 160 -20.17 7.69 -16.60
N GLU A 161 -21.13 6.83 -16.90
CA GLU A 161 -22.45 6.82 -16.24
C GLU A 161 -22.55 5.80 -15.12
N LEU A 162 -21.68 4.77 -15.16
CA LEU A 162 -21.61 3.76 -14.14
C LEU A 162 -20.13 3.56 -13.70
N LEU A 163 -19.84 3.89 -12.46
CA LEU A 163 -18.55 3.58 -11.84
C LEU A 163 -18.72 2.46 -10.81
N ILE A 164 -17.99 1.38 -11.02
CA ILE A 164 -17.93 0.24 -10.10
C ILE A 164 -16.56 0.27 -9.42
N ILE A 165 -16.53 0.25 -8.09
CA ILE A 165 -15.29 0.13 -7.31
C ILE A 165 -15.28 -1.25 -6.66
N CYS A 166 -14.35 -2.11 -7.07
CA CYS A 166 -14.26 -3.48 -6.61
C CYS A 166 -12.98 -3.70 -5.77
N GLY A 167 -13.13 -4.12 -4.52
CA GLY A 167 -12.01 -4.44 -3.63
C GLY A 167 -11.07 -3.26 -3.37
N ALA A 168 -11.60 -2.03 -3.24
CA ALA A 168 -10.82 -0.83 -3.05
C ALA A 168 -11.51 0.19 -2.13
N ASN A 169 -10.97 0.43 -0.94
CA ASN A 169 -11.37 1.58 -0.12
C ASN A 169 -10.68 2.85 -0.65
N THR A 170 -11.11 3.32 -1.81
CA THR A 170 -10.46 4.40 -2.58
C THR A 170 -10.39 5.71 -1.79
N ALA A 171 -11.38 5.99 -0.95
CA ALA A 171 -11.38 7.14 -0.03
C ALA A 171 -10.14 7.17 0.90
N TRP A 172 -9.56 6.01 1.23
CA TRP A 172 -8.36 5.90 2.06
C TRP A 172 -7.09 5.62 1.27
N THR A 173 -7.17 4.78 0.24
CA THR A 173 -5.99 4.33 -0.51
C THR A 173 -5.54 5.30 -1.58
N HIS A 174 -6.50 5.97 -2.26
CA HIS A 174 -6.27 6.93 -3.34
C HIS A 174 -7.14 8.19 -3.16
N PRO A 175 -6.97 8.96 -2.06
CA PRO A 175 -7.94 10.00 -1.67
C PRO A 175 -8.14 11.10 -2.70
N VAL A 176 -7.10 11.44 -3.48
CA VAL A 176 -7.20 12.46 -4.52
C VAL A 176 -8.06 11.96 -5.68
N LEU A 177 -7.88 10.70 -6.10
CA LEU A 177 -8.73 10.08 -7.12
C LEU A 177 -10.18 9.96 -6.64
N PHE A 178 -10.39 9.59 -5.36
CA PHE A 178 -11.74 9.52 -4.80
C PHE A 178 -12.41 10.90 -4.75
N ARG A 179 -11.66 11.97 -4.49
CA ARG A 179 -12.17 13.33 -4.58
C ARG A 179 -12.61 13.68 -6.01
N ARG A 180 -11.86 13.28 -7.04
CA ARG A 180 -12.25 13.41 -8.43
C ARG A 180 -13.56 12.67 -8.73
N ILE A 181 -13.72 11.45 -8.21
CA ILE A 181 -14.97 10.67 -8.34
C ILE A 181 -16.14 11.42 -7.71
N GLN A 182 -15.98 12.00 -6.52
CA GLN A 182 -17.04 12.79 -5.89
C GLN A 182 -17.38 14.02 -6.71
N GLN A 183 -16.38 14.74 -7.22
CA GLN A 183 -16.61 15.90 -8.07
C GLN A 183 -17.32 15.51 -9.39
N ALA A 184 -16.97 14.39 -10.00
CA ALA A 184 -17.65 13.88 -11.19
C ALA A 184 -19.14 13.60 -10.89
N ARG A 185 -19.46 13.02 -9.72
CA ARG A 185 -20.85 12.80 -9.27
C ARG A 185 -21.62 14.10 -8.98
N GLU A 186 -20.96 15.09 -8.41
CA GLU A 186 -21.55 16.42 -8.21
C GLU A 186 -21.87 17.10 -9.54
N ASN A 187 -20.99 16.97 -10.53
CA ASN A 187 -21.16 17.52 -11.86
C ASN A 187 -22.18 16.72 -12.71
N ASN A 188 -22.29 15.41 -12.47
CA ASN A 188 -23.21 14.51 -13.13
C ASN A 188 -23.99 13.66 -12.11
N PRO A 189 -25.12 14.13 -11.58
CA PRO A 189 -25.92 13.39 -10.59
C PRO A 189 -26.50 12.05 -11.11
N SER A 190 -26.49 11.80 -12.42
CA SER A 190 -26.91 10.52 -12.99
C SER A 190 -25.85 9.43 -12.89
N LEU A 191 -24.57 9.78 -12.64
CA LEU A 191 -23.48 8.83 -12.46
C LEU A 191 -23.74 7.96 -11.23
N LYS A 192 -23.95 6.66 -11.47
CA LYS A 192 -24.15 5.65 -10.43
C LYS A 192 -22.82 5.13 -9.91
N LEU A 193 -22.69 5.05 -8.60
CA LEU A 193 -21.55 4.44 -7.92
C LEU A 193 -21.96 3.12 -7.28
N VAL A 194 -21.36 2.03 -7.73
CA VAL A 194 -21.47 0.70 -7.11
C VAL A 194 -20.17 0.38 -6.39
N VAL A 195 -20.23 -0.10 -5.16
CA VAL A 195 -19.05 -0.59 -4.43
C VAL A 195 -19.23 -2.07 -4.09
N ILE A 196 -18.23 -2.86 -4.46
CA ILE A 196 -18.16 -4.30 -4.19
C ILE A 196 -17.01 -4.50 -3.20
N ASP A 197 -17.35 -4.75 -1.95
CA ASP A 197 -16.40 -4.96 -0.85
C ASP A 197 -17.11 -5.70 0.28
N PRO A 198 -16.54 -6.77 0.88
CA PRO A 198 -17.17 -7.45 2.01
C PRO A 198 -17.43 -6.52 3.19
N ARG A 199 -16.54 -5.55 3.42
CA ARG A 199 -16.66 -4.55 4.48
C ARG A 199 -17.39 -3.30 3.97
N GLU A 200 -18.29 -2.76 4.78
CA GLU A 200 -18.88 -1.44 4.53
C GLU A 200 -17.85 -0.33 4.85
N THR A 201 -16.96 -0.08 3.91
CA THR A 201 -15.89 0.92 4.02
C THR A 201 -16.42 2.35 3.86
N VAL A 202 -15.59 3.37 4.18
CA VAL A 202 -15.93 4.79 3.92
C VAL A 202 -16.28 5.03 2.44
N THR A 203 -15.68 4.28 1.51
CA THR A 203 -16.03 4.31 0.09
C THR A 203 -17.42 3.70 -0.15
N ALA A 204 -17.71 2.55 0.47
CA ALA A 204 -18.99 1.85 0.33
C ALA A 204 -20.17 2.64 0.90
N GLN A 205 -19.96 3.34 2.01
CA GLN A 205 -20.96 4.21 2.63
C GLN A 205 -21.40 5.40 1.75
N GLN A 206 -20.67 5.70 0.68
CA GLN A 206 -21.00 6.76 -0.28
C GLN A 206 -21.52 6.23 -1.62
N ALA A 207 -21.68 4.92 -1.75
CA ALA A 207 -22.20 4.27 -2.94
C ALA A 207 -23.74 4.37 -3.04
N ASP A 208 -24.24 4.42 -4.26
CA ASP A 208 -25.67 4.24 -4.53
C ASP A 208 -26.09 2.78 -4.29
N LEU A 209 -25.14 1.83 -4.50
CA LEU A 209 -25.34 0.42 -4.25
C LEU A 209 -24.06 -0.22 -3.66
N HIS A 210 -24.16 -0.75 -2.46
CA HIS A 210 -23.11 -1.55 -1.83
C HIS A 210 -23.46 -3.05 -1.92
N LEU A 211 -22.58 -3.82 -2.55
CA LEU A 211 -22.61 -5.28 -2.60
C LEU A 211 -21.59 -5.83 -1.59
N ALA A 212 -22.05 -6.14 -0.39
CA ALA A 212 -21.24 -6.76 0.66
C ALA A 212 -21.10 -8.27 0.37
N ILE A 213 -20.29 -8.60 -0.63
CA ILE A 213 -20.10 -9.99 -1.04
C ILE A 213 -19.32 -10.78 0.02
N LYS A 214 -19.57 -12.06 0.14
CA LYS A 214 -18.67 -12.97 0.89
C LYS A 214 -17.28 -12.90 0.29
N ASN A 215 -16.27 -12.99 1.15
CA ASN A 215 -14.88 -12.97 0.71
C ASN A 215 -14.62 -13.97 -0.43
N ASP A 216 -13.84 -13.56 -1.41
CA ASP A 216 -13.52 -14.30 -2.65
C ASP A 216 -14.73 -14.62 -3.56
N GLY A 217 -15.88 -13.92 -3.40
CA GLY A 217 -17.06 -14.10 -4.24
C GLY A 217 -17.01 -13.38 -5.58
N ASP A 218 -15.92 -12.72 -5.92
CA ASP A 218 -15.79 -11.83 -7.09
C ASP A 218 -15.99 -12.60 -8.42
N VAL A 219 -15.36 -13.78 -8.57
CA VAL A 219 -15.48 -14.59 -9.79
C VAL A 219 -16.92 -15.03 -10.00
N SER A 220 -17.60 -15.55 -8.96
CA SER A 220 -19.02 -15.91 -9.04
C SER A 220 -19.88 -14.72 -9.44
N LEU A 221 -19.64 -13.54 -8.83
CA LEU A 221 -20.41 -12.33 -9.12
C LEU A 221 -20.30 -11.89 -10.59
N PHE A 222 -19.07 -11.78 -11.11
CA PHE A 222 -18.86 -11.33 -12.49
C PHE A 222 -19.22 -12.40 -13.53
N ASN A 223 -19.08 -13.70 -13.23
CA ASN A 223 -19.61 -14.77 -14.07
C ASN A 223 -21.15 -14.76 -14.10
N GLY A 224 -21.78 -14.46 -12.95
CA GLY A 224 -23.23 -14.25 -12.89
C GLY A 224 -23.69 -13.02 -13.68
N LEU A 225 -22.92 -11.93 -13.66
CA LEU A 225 -23.16 -10.77 -14.53
C LEU A 225 -23.06 -11.17 -16.00
N LEU A 226 -22.00 -11.90 -16.40
CA LEU A 226 -21.84 -12.36 -17.77
C LEU A 226 -22.99 -13.27 -18.23
N LYS A 227 -23.44 -14.20 -17.37
CA LYS A 227 -24.64 -15.00 -17.65
C LYS A 227 -25.87 -14.11 -17.87
N PHE A 228 -26.10 -13.14 -16.99
CA PHE A 228 -27.21 -12.21 -17.14
C PHE A 228 -27.17 -11.47 -18.48
N LEU A 229 -25.97 -11.00 -18.92
CA LEU A 229 -25.79 -10.34 -20.20
C LEU A 229 -26.08 -11.25 -21.40
N ILE A 230 -25.77 -12.55 -21.29
CA ILE A 230 -26.10 -13.56 -22.30
C ILE A 230 -27.63 -13.79 -22.35
N ASP A 231 -28.26 -14.00 -21.20
CA ASP A 231 -29.68 -14.34 -21.07
C ASP A 231 -30.59 -13.16 -21.50
N GLN A 232 -30.11 -11.91 -21.33
CA GLN A 232 -30.89 -10.68 -21.60
C GLN A 232 -30.54 -9.98 -22.93
N PRO A 233 -30.04 -10.65 -23.94
CA PRO A 233 -29.39 -10.23 -25.18
C PRO A 233 -28.69 -8.84 -25.13
N CYS A 234 -27.88 -8.61 -24.10
CA CYS A 234 -27.15 -7.36 -23.90
C CYS A 234 -25.68 -7.44 -24.36
N LEU A 235 -25.36 -8.43 -25.19
CA LEU A 235 -24.01 -8.63 -25.76
C LEU A 235 -23.76 -7.70 -26.96
N ASP A 236 -22.55 -7.21 -27.11
CA ASP A 236 -22.06 -6.63 -28.37
C ASP A 236 -21.53 -7.75 -29.27
N SER A 237 -22.43 -8.42 -29.97
CA SER A 237 -22.10 -9.59 -30.82
C SER A 237 -21.14 -9.23 -31.95
N GLN A 238 -21.21 -8.02 -32.50
CA GLN A 238 -20.32 -7.55 -33.55
C GLN A 238 -18.90 -7.38 -33.00
N TYR A 239 -18.75 -6.75 -31.82
CA TYR A 239 -17.46 -6.59 -31.17
C TYR A 239 -16.83 -7.94 -30.79
N ILE A 240 -17.63 -8.83 -30.22
CA ILE A 240 -17.18 -10.18 -29.84
C ILE A 240 -16.61 -10.90 -31.07
N GLN A 241 -17.32 -10.91 -32.19
CA GLN A 241 -16.90 -11.61 -33.41
C GLN A 241 -15.64 -10.97 -34.04
N SER A 242 -15.56 -9.65 -34.07
CA SER A 242 -14.51 -8.93 -34.80
C SER A 242 -13.20 -8.82 -34.00
N HIS A 243 -13.30 -8.60 -32.69
CA HIS A 243 -12.15 -8.17 -31.88
C HIS A 243 -11.76 -9.15 -30.76
N THR A 244 -12.46 -10.27 -30.62
CA THR A 244 -12.21 -11.21 -29.52
C THR A 244 -12.12 -12.64 -30.00
N ASP A 245 -11.59 -13.50 -29.10
CA ASP A 245 -11.57 -14.94 -29.25
C ASP A 245 -11.89 -15.61 -27.90
N GLY A 246 -12.36 -16.89 -27.93
CA GLY A 246 -12.62 -17.70 -26.73
C GLY A 246 -13.99 -17.48 -26.07
N PHE A 247 -14.91 -16.70 -26.65
CA PHE A 247 -16.22 -16.41 -26.07
C PHE A 247 -17.05 -17.67 -25.82
N ASP A 248 -17.10 -18.62 -26.75
CA ASP A 248 -17.89 -19.86 -26.63
C ASP A 248 -17.49 -20.72 -25.42
N ALA A 249 -16.23 -20.69 -25.05
CA ALA A 249 -15.71 -21.45 -23.90
C ALA A 249 -16.24 -20.89 -22.58
N ILE A 250 -16.15 -19.57 -22.38
CA ILE A 250 -16.64 -18.92 -21.17
C ILE A 250 -18.19 -18.91 -21.13
N ALA A 251 -18.85 -18.74 -22.25
CA ALA A 251 -20.31 -18.80 -22.34
C ALA A 251 -20.84 -20.16 -21.85
N ARG A 252 -20.23 -21.28 -22.28
CA ARG A 252 -20.59 -22.61 -21.76
C ARG A 252 -20.35 -22.75 -20.25
N GLU A 253 -19.28 -22.16 -19.71
CA GLU A 253 -18.99 -22.20 -18.27
C GLU A 253 -20.03 -21.44 -17.47
N VAL A 254 -20.43 -20.25 -17.91
CA VAL A 254 -21.35 -19.39 -17.13
C VAL A 254 -22.81 -19.77 -17.28
N THR A 255 -23.21 -20.60 -18.25
CA THR A 255 -24.60 -21.10 -18.39
C THR A 255 -24.99 -22.10 -17.29
N GLN A 256 -24.07 -22.53 -16.41
CA GLN A 256 -24.39 -23.40 -15.28
C GLN A 256 -25.37 -22.73 -14.31
N GLN A 257 -26.31 -23.54 -13.76
CA GLN A 257 -27.35 -23.06 -12.84
C GLN A 257 -26.81 -22.35 -11.58
N ARG A 258 -25.57 -22.63 -11.18
CA ARG A 258 -24.96 -21.96 -10.03
C ARG A 258 -24.87 -20.45 -10.20
N TYR A 259 -24.85 -19.95 -11.44
CA TYR A 259 -24.79 -18.54 -11.77
C TYR A 259 -26.18 -17.89 -11.98
N ASP A 260 -27.26 -18.64 -11.86
CA ASP A 260 -28.61 -18.05 -11.81
C ASP A 260 -28.73 -17.14 -10.60
N VAL A 261 -29.40 -16.00 -10.74
CA VAL A 261 -29.44 -14.94 -9.71
C VAL A 261 -29.86 -15.48 -8.34
N THR A 262 -30.77 -16.46 -8.30
CA THR A 262 -31.24 -17.09 -7.04
C THR A 262 -30.12 -17.87 -6.33
N ASN A 263 -29.40 -18.71 -7.07
CA ASN A 263 -28.30 -19.51 -6.53
C ASN A 263 -27.12 -18.64 -6.19
N LEU A 264 -26.79 -17.71 -7.08
CA LEU A 264 -25.73 -16.75 -6.92
C LEU A 264 -25.91 -15.87 -5.67
N ALA A 265 -27.15 -15.44 -5.38
CA ALA A 265 -27.47 -14.64 -4.19
C ALA A 265 -27.06 -15.36 -2.90
N THR A 266 -27.32 -16.66 -2.81
CA THR A 266 -26.90 -17.50 -1.68
C THR A 266 -25.39 -17.69 -1.65
N ASP A 267 -24.78 -17.91 -2.80
CA ASP A 267 -23.35 -18.16 -2.94
C ASP A 267 -22.52 -16.92 -2.51
N VAL A 268 -22.82 -15.76 -3.10
CA VAL A 268 -22.08 -14.51 -2.80
C VAL A 268 -22.58 -13.78 -1.55
N GLY A 269 -23.72 -14.17 -0.97
CA GLY A 269 -24.27 -13.59 0.27
C GLY A 269 -24.93 -12.22 0.08
N VAL A 270 -25.39 -11.91 -1.14
CA VAL A 270 -26.05 -10.64 -1.51
C VAL A 270 -27.50 -10.93 -1.95
N SER A 271 -28.44 -10.10 -1.57
CA SER A 271 -29.86 -10.30 -1.97
C SER A 271 -30.04 -10.27 -3.49
N GLN A 272 -30.97 -11.07 -3.99
CA GLN A 272 -31.31 -11.14 -5.41
C GLN A 272 -31.65 -9.76 -6.00
N ASN A 273 -32.36 -8.93 -5.25
CA ASN A 273 -32.72 -7.58 -5.69
C ASN A 273 -31.49 -6.72 -5.94
N LYS A 274 -30.51 -6.72 -5.03
CA LYS A 274 -29.25 -5.97 -5.22
C LYS A 274 -28.44 -6.49 -6.41
N LEU A 275 -28.37 -7.81 -6.59
CA LEU A 275 -27.70 -8.42 -7.75
C LEU A 275 -28.37 -8.01 -9.06
N THR A 276 -29.71 -8.16 -9.14
CA THR A 276 -30.47 -7.78 -10.33
C THR A 276 -30.32 -6.30 -10.65
N THR A 277 -30.36 -5.42 -9.64
CA THR A 277 -30.13 -3.98 -9.81
C THR A 277 -28.74 -3.69 -10.38
N PHE A 278 -27.69 -4.31 -9.84
CA PHE A 278 -26.32 -4.15 -10.34
C PHE A 278 -26.20 -4.61 -11.80
N PHE A 279 -26.73 -5.80 -12.10
CA PHE A 279 -26.66 -6.38 -13.45
C PHE A 279 -27.42 -5.54 -14.48
N GLN A 280 -28.59 -5.05 -14.12
CA GLN A 280 -29.36 -4.13 -14.96
C GLN A 280 -28.61 -2.81 -15.19
N TRP A 281 -28.00 -2.22 -14.16
CA TRP A 281 -27.21 -1.00 -14.33
C TRP A 281 -26.03 -1.23 -15.26
N PHE A 282 -25.30 -2.32 -15.12
CA PHE A 282 -24.18 -2.63 -16.02
C PHE A 282 -24.62 -2.87 -17.47
N ALA A 283 -25.71 -3.62 -17.64
CA ALA A 283 -26.27 -3.95 -18.96
C ALA A 283 -26.74 -2.72 -19.74
N HIS A 284 -27.45 -1.81 -19.06
CA HIS A 284 -28.13 -0.69 -19.71
C HIS A 284 -27.32 0.63 -19.70
N SER A 285 -26.25 0.74 -18.91
CA SER A 285 -25.37 1.92 -18.96
C SER A 285 -24.55 1.93 -20.24
N PRO A 286 -24.64 2.99 -21.07
CA PRO A 286 -23.83 3.13 -22.27
C PRO A 286 -22.34 3.10 -21.99
N THR A 287 -21.94 3.67 -20.84
CA THR A 287 -20.54 3.72 -20.38
C THR A 287 -20.43 3.15 -18.97
N ALA A 288 -19.41 2.32 -18.75
CA ALA A 288 -19.12 1.73 -17.45
C ALA A 288 -17.62 1.55 -17.24
N ILE A 289 -17.14 1.93 -16.06
CA ILE A 289 -15.78 1.68 -15.58
C ILE A 289 -15.86 0.74 -14.38
N THR A 290 -15.05 -0.32 -14.39
CA THR A 290 -14.80 -1.13 -13.19
C THR A 290 -13.40 -0.86 -12.68
N LEU A 291 -13.29 0.02 -11.66
CA LEU A 291 -12.05 0.31 -10.95
C LEU A 291 -11.82 -0.79 -9.91
N PHE A 292 -10.65 -1.42 -9.91
CA PHE A 292 -10.33 -2.48 -8.97
C PHE A 292 -8.89 -2.37 -8.42
N CYS A 293 -8.67 -2.94 -7.24
CA CYS A 293 -7.39 -2.85 -6.55
C CYS A 293 -7.10 -4.12 -5.73
N GLN A 294 -6.48 -3.99 -4.56
CA GLN A 294 -5.93 -5.10 -3.78
C GLN A 294 -6.97 -6.13 -3.30
N GLY A 295 -8.24 -5.78 -3.11
CA GLY A 295 -9.29 -6.76 -2.77
C GLY A 295 -9.50 -7.81 -3.87
N VAL A 296 -9.32 -7.40 -5.13
CA VAL A 296 -9.30 -8.31 -6.29
C VAL A 296 -7.93 -9.00 -6.39
N ASN A 297 -6.84 -8.21 -6.34
CA ASN A 297 -5.50 -8.68 -6.70
C ASN A 297 -4.87 -9.60 -5.66
N GLN A 298 -5.02 -9.32 -4.35
CA GLN A 298 -4.37 -10.03 -3.24
C GLN A 298 -5.20 -11.24 -2.77
N ALA A 299 -5.60 -12.08 -3.70
CA ALA A 299 -6.38 -13.31 -3.48
C ALA A 299 -5.68 -14.52 -4.09
N GLY A 300 -6.06 -15.72 -3.67
CA GLY A 300 -5.50 -16.97 -4.21
C GLY A 300 -5.87 -17.27 -5.67
N ASN A 301 -6.78 -16.49 -6.24
CA ASN A 301 -7.19 -16.51 -7.64
C ASN A 301 -7.34 -15.08 -8.21
N GLY A 302 -6.48 -14.17 -7.79
CA GLY A 302 -6.58 -12.75 -8.15
C GLY A 302 -6.54 -12.49 -9.66
N VAL A 303 -5.82 -13.31 -10.42
CA VAL A 303 -5.80 -13.25 -11.89
C VAL A 303 -7.16 -13.57 -12.47
N ASP A 304 -7.82 -14.64 -12.00
CA ASP A 304 -9.15 -15.02 -12.48
C ASP A 304 -10.22 -14.00 -12.08
N LYS A 305 -10.11 -13.36 -10.90
CA LYS A 305 -10.97 -12.22 -10.52
C LYS A 305 -10.85 -11.05 -11.52
N GLY A 306 -9.61 -10.68 -11.86
CA GLY A 306 -9.34 -9.65 -12.87
C GLY A 306 -9.89 -10.03 -14.24
N ASN A 307 -9.71 -11.27 -14.68
CA ASN A 307 -10.24 -11.75 -15.96
C ASN A 307 -11.78 -11.82 -15.97
N ALA A 308 -12.44 -12.15 -14.86
CA ALA A 308 -13.91 -12.14 -14.77
C ALA A 308 -14.46 -10.72 -14.97
N ILE A 309 -13.80 -9.70 -14.39
CA ILE A 309 -14.12 -8.29 -14.65
C ILE A 309 -13.92 -7.95 -16.13
N ILE A 310 -12.77 -8.29 -16.71
CA ILE A 310 -12.45 -7.99 -18.12
C ILE A 310 -13.44 -8.67 -19.06
N ASN A 311 -13.83 -9.93 -18.82
CA ASN A 311 -14.80 -10.66 -19.62
C ASN A 311 -16.15 -9.91 -19.74
N ALA A 312 -16.65 -9.32 -18.65
CA ALA A 312 -17.89 -8.55 -18.68
C ALA A 312 -17.78 -7.30 -19.57
N HIS A 313 -16.62 -6.61 -19.53
CA HIS A 313 -16.34 -5.46 -20.39
C HIS A 313 -16.18 -5.86 -21.86
N LEU A 314 -15.47 -6.95 -22.16
CA LEU A 314 -15.31 -7.49 -23.52
C LEU A 314 -16.66 -7.87 -24.12
N ALA A 315 -17.53 -8.54 -23.34
CA ALA A 315 -18.83 -9.00 -23.78
C ALA A 315 -19.78 -7.86 -24.22
N THR A 316 -19.55 -6.67 -23.74
CA THR A 316 -20.39 -5.48 -24.02
C THR A 316 -19.66 -4.40 -24.83
N GLY A 317 -18.49 -4.70 -25.41
CA GLY A 317 -17.69 -3.76 -26.20
C GLY A 317 -17.28 -2.50 -25.41
N LYS A 318 -17.19 -2.59 -24.06
CA LYS A 318 -16.86 -1.48 -23.17
C LYS A 318 -15.35 -1.42 -22.87
N ILE A 319 -14.51 -1.44 -23.91
CA ILE A 319 -13.04 -1.26 -23.84
C ILE A 319 -12.61 -0.35 -24.98
N GLY A 320 -11.60 0.50 -24.73
CA GLY A 320 -11.08 1.45 -25.74
C GLY A 320 -12.04 2.60 -26.10
N ARG A 321 -13.12 2.76 -25.34
CA ARG A 321 -14.14 3.81 -25.51
C ARG A 321 -14.08 4.80 -24.34
N VAL A 322 -14.51 6.03 -24.59
CA VAL A 322 -14.62 7.07 -23.55
C VAL A 322 -15.51 6.59 -22.41
N GLY A 323 -15.03 6.72 -21.19
CA GLY A 323 -15.78 6.37 -19.99
C GLY A 323 -16.02 4.86 -19.81
N CYS A 324 -15.24 4.00 -20.47
CA CYS A 324 -15.43 2.55 -20.48
C CYS A 324 -14.14 1.79 -20.22
N GLY A 325 -14.22 0.74 -19.40
CA GLY A 325 -13.17 -0.27 -19.28
C GLY A 325 -12.89 -0.76 -17.88
N PRO A 326 -12.12 -1.84 -17.78
CA PRO A 326 -11.52 -2.27 -16.52
C PRO A 326 -10.35 -1.33 -16.16
N PHE A 327 -10.34 -0.82 -14.94
CA PHE A 327 -9.33 0.13 -14.47
C PHE A 327 -8.61 -0.41 -13.23
N SER A 328 -7.49 -1.08 -13.41
CA SER A 328 -6.64 -1.50 -12.30
C SER A 328 -5.82 -0.31 -11.79
N ILE A 329 -6.05 0.13 -10.54
CA ILE A 329 -5.30 1.23 -9.93
C ILE A 329 -4.14 0.72 -9.10
N THR A 330 -2.93 1.20 -9.40
CA THR A 330 -1.72 0.77 -8.70
C THR A 330 -1.58 1.44 -7.33
N GLY A 331 -1.04 0.68 -6.38
CA GLY A 331 -0.80 1.16 -5.03
C GLY A 331 0.42 2.07 -4.91
N GLN A 332 1.51 1.78 -5.59
CA GLN A 332 2.80 2.46 -5.46
C GLN A 332 3.05 3.48 -6.57
N PRO A 333 3.90 4.50 -6.33
CA PRO A 333 4.01 5.66 -7.23
C PRO A 333 4.63 5.33 -8.59
N ASN A 334 5.49 4.31 -8.67
CA ASN A 334 6.14 3.89 -9.92
C ASN A 334 6.14 2.37 -10.13
N ALA A 335 5.14 1.67 -9.61
CA ALA A 335 5.02 0.23 -9.90
C ALA A 335 4.75 -0.03 -11.38
N MET A 336 4.13 0.91 -12.09
CA MET A 336 3.93 0.86 -13.54
C MET A 336 5.28 0.95 -14.26
N GLY A 337 6.11 1.96 -13.99
CA GLY A 337 7.42 2.14 -14.63
C GLY A 337 8.36 0.95 -14.38
N GLY A 338 8.31 0.34 -13.20
CA GLY A 338 9.06 -0.90 -12.93
C GLY A 338 8.61 -2.07 -13.82
N ARG A 339 7.31 -2.18 -14.14
CA ARG A 339 6.79 -3.19 -15.05
C ARG A 339 7.13 -2.90 -16.51
N GLU A 340 7.10 -1.62 -16.88
CA GLU A 340 7.48 -1.14 -18.22
C GLU A 340 8.90 -1.56 -18.61
N VAL A 341 9.86 -1.42 -17.69
CA VAL A 341 11.24 -1.82 -17.97
C VAL A 341 11.47 -3.34 -17.92
N GLY A 342 10.52 -4.09 -17.38
CA GLY A 342 10.67 -5.55 -17.19
C GLY A 342 11.14 -5.95 -15.80
N GLY A 343 10.91 -5.11 -14.77
CA GLY A 343 11.35 -5.34 -13.39
C GLY A 343 10.63 -6.45 -12.62
N LEU A 344 9.74 -7.25 -13.25
CA LEU A 344 9.17 -8.47 -12.69
C LEU A 344 9.92 -9.69 -13.19
N ALA A 345 10.07 -10.71 -12.34
CA ALA A 345 10.81 -11.93 -12.63
C ALA A 345 10.29 -12.71 -13.86
N ASN A 346 9.04 -12.52 -14.24
CA ASN A 346 8.40 -13.22 -15.38
C ASN A 346 8.40 -12.40 -16.68
N GLN A 347 9.09 -11.26 -16.74
CA GLN A 347 9.28 -10.44 -17.94
C GLN A 347 10.78 -10.31 -18.22
N LEU A 348 11.17 -10.17 -19.48
CA LEU A 348 12.58 -9.95 -19.86
C LEU A 348 12.92 -8.46 -19.82
N ALA A 349 12.30 -7.67 -20.66
CA ALA A 349 12.43 -6.21 -20.73
C ALA A 349 11.30 -5.61 -21.60
N VAL A 350 10.93 -4.37 -21.40
CA VAL A 350 10.01 -3.56 -22.23
C VAL A 350 8.75 -4.31 -22.71
N HIS A 351 8.06 -4.95 -21.78
CA HIS A 351 6.90 -5.84 -21.97
C HIS A 351 7.17 -7.13 -22.76
N ARG A 352 8.42 -7.42 -23.12
CA ARG A 352 8.80 -8.66 -23.82
C ARG A 352 9.04 -9.82 -22.84
N GLY A 353 8.72 -11.01 -23.32
CA GLY A 353 8.91 -12.26 -22.58
C GLY A 353 10.27 -12.94 -22.89
N PHE A 354 10.34 -14.22 -22.58
CA PHE A 354 11.53 -15.06 -22.77
C PHE A 354 11.41 -15.95 -24.03
N ASP A 355 10.77 -15.45 -25.08
CA ASP A 355 10.81 -16.09 -26.39
C ASP A 355 12.17 -15.85 -27.06
N GLY A 356 12.54 -16.73 -27.99
CA GLY A 356 13.87 -16.73 -28.60
C GLY A 356 14.22 -15.44 -29.36
N GLU A 357 13.22 -14.80 -30.01
CA GLU A 357 13.42 -13.54 -30.71
C GLU A 357 13.66 -12.38 -29.73
N SER A 358 12.83 -12.28 -28.68
CA SER A 358 12.96 -11.26 -27.62
C SER A 358 14.32 -11.39 -26.92
N ILE A 359 14.75 -12.61 -26.57
CA ILE A 359 16.06 -12.86 -25.95
C ILE A 359 17.19 -12.32 -26.81
N GLN A 360 17.21 -12.69 -28.12
CA GLN A 360 18.26 -12.26 -29.05
C GLN A 360 18.28 -10.74 -29.24
N GLN A 361 17.11 -10.10 -29.38
CA GLN A 361 17.02 -8.66 -29.59
C GLN A 361 17.47 -7.89 -28.32
N VAL A 362 17.07 -8.33 -27.14
CA VAL A 362 17.45 -7.69 -25.88
C VAL A 362 18.95 -7.85 -25.61
N GLN A 363 19.51 -9.06 -25.84
CA GLN A 363 20.95 -9.29 -25.69
C GLN A 363 21.77 -8.41 -26.64
N ALA A 364 21.35 -8.35 -27.89
CA ALA A 364 22.01 -7.54 -28.92
C ALA A 364 21.92 -6.03 -28.58
N PHE A 365 20.78 -5.54 -28.05
CA PHE A 365 20.62 -4.15 -27.69
C PHE A 365 21.53 -3.76 -26.53
N TRP A 366 21.60 -4.58 -25.47
CA TRP A 366 22.46 -4.33 -24.32
C TRP A 366 23.94 -4.66 -24.58
N GLU A 367 24.23 -5.32 -25.71
CA GLU A 367 25.56 -5.89 -26.01
C GLU A 367 26.10 -6.69 -24.81
N SER A 368 25.20 -7.36 -24.12
CA SER A 368 25.51 -7.99 -22.83
C SER A 368 26.21 -9.35 -23.04
N PRO A 369 27.17 -9.70 -22.17
CA PRO A 369 27.92 -10.96 -22.29
C PRO A 369 27.03 -12.19 -22.06
N GLU A 370 25.99 -12.01 -21.24
CA GLU A 370 25.03 -13.04 -20.90
C GLU A 370 23.61 -12.52 -21.10
N ILE A 371 22.63 -13.39 -21.02
CA ILE A 371 21.22 -13.03 -20.98
C ILE A 371 20.40 -14.10 -20.26
N ALA A 372 19.49 -13.69 -19.40
CA ALA A 372 18.52 -14.60 -18.81
C ALA A 372 17.60 -15.20 -19.87
N THR A 373 17.49 -16.51 -19.90
CA THR A 373 16.74 -17.26 -20.96
C THR A 373 15.39 -17.81 -20.46
N LYS A 374 15.06 -17.65 -19.19
CA LYS A 374 13.84 -18.15 -18.55
C LYS A 374 13.35 -17.19 -17.48
N PRO A 375 12.07 -17.23 -17.12
CA PRO A 375 11.54 -16.50 -15.95
C PRO A 375 12.29 -16.85 -14.66
N GLY A 376 12.49 -15.84 -13.81
CA GLY A 376 13.07 -16.01 -12.49
C GLY A 376 12.03 -16.29 -11.40
N LEU A 377 12.49 -16.35 -10.16
CA LEU A 377 11.68 -16.59 -8.98
C LEU A 377 10.85 -15.36 -8.60
N LYS A 378 9.56 -15.57 -8.40
CA LYS A 378 8.66 -14.52 -7.91
C LYS A 378 8.89 -14.27 -6.41
N ALA A 379 8.51 -13.11 -5.89
CA ALA A 379 8.87 -12.64 -4.55
C ALA A 379 8.83 -13.71 -3.43
N VAL A 380 7.71 -14.42 -3.24
CA VAL A 380 7.61 -15.46 -2.20
C VAL A 380 8.55 -16.62 -2.52
N GLU A 381 8.57 -17.07 -3.77
CA GLU A 381 9.44 -18.18 -4.25
C GLU A 381 10.93 -17.82 -4.11
N LEU A 382 11.28 -16.55 -4.33
CA LEU A 382 12.62 -16.04 -4.15
C LEU A 382 13.08 -16.18 -2.68
N PHE A 383 12.26 -15.76 -1.71
CA PHE A 383 12.59 -15.93 -0.31
C PHE A 383 12.54 -17.40 0.15
N GLU A 384 11.68 -18.24 -0.45
CA GLU A 384 11.72 -19.71 -0.27
C GLU A 384 13.08 -20.27 -0.73
N ALA A 385 13.62 -19.81 -1.87
CA ALA A 385 14.95 -20.20 -2.36
C ALA A 385 16.09 -19.68 -1.47
N VAL A 386 15.95 -18.47 -0.92
CA VAL A 386 16.89 -17.96 0.08
C VAL A 386 16.92 -18.86 1.32
N GLU A 387 15.76 -19.27 1.84
CA GLU A 387 15.70 -20.17 3.02
C GLU A 387 16.31 -21.55 2.73
N ARG A 388 16.12 -22.07 1.52
CA ARG A 388 16.77 -23.33 1.09
C ARG A 388 18.28 -23.19 0.84
N GLY A 389 18.82 -21.97 0.88
CA GLY A 389 20.25 -21.72 0.64
C GLY A 389 20.65 -21.76 -0.85
N GLU A 390 19.70 -21.65 -1.76
CA GLU A 390 19.95 -21.58 -3.22
C GLU A 390 20.50 -20.21 -3.62
N ILE A 391 20.00 -19.13 -2.98
CA ILE A 391 20.48 -17.77 -3.17
C ILE A 391 21.66 -17.49 -2.23
N LYS A 392 22.78 -17.03 -2.78
CA LYS A 392 24.02 -16.73 -2.06
C LYS A 392 24.26 -15.24 -1.87
N VAL A 393 23.76 -14.44 -2.82
CA VAL A 393 23.82 -12.98 -2.78
C VAL A 393 22.41 -12.44 -2.97
N LEU A 394 21.91 -11.69 -2.00
CA LEU A 394 20.61 -11.05 -2.05
C LEU A 394 20.73 -9.54 -1.86
N TRP A 395 20.34 -8.76 -2.88
CA TRP A 395 20.33 -7.30 -2.77
C TRP A 395 18.89 -6.78 -2.66
N ILE A 396 18.57 -6.16 -1.53
CA ILE A 396 17.25 -5.59 -1.22
C ILE A 396 17.33 -4.08 -1.35
N MET A 397 16.45 -3.47 -2.16
CA MET A 397 16.49 -2.03 -2.45
C MET A 397 15.16 -1.35 -2.12
N ALA A 398 15.21 -0.33 -1.26
CA ALA A 398 14.10 0.59 -0.93
C ALA A 398 12.79 -0.11 -0.51
N THR A 399 12.88 -1.30 0.09
CA THR A 399 11.72 -2.07 0.57
C THR A 399 12.04 -2.85 1.85
N ASN A 400 11.00 -3.25 2.59
CA ASN A 400 11.13 -3.95 3.87
C ASN A 400 10.35 -5.30 3.82
N PRO A 401 10.94 -6.35 3.25
CA PRO A 401 10.29 -7.66 3.11
C PRO A 401 9.92 -8.30 4.46
N VAL A 402 10.64 -8.00 5.54
CA VAL A 402 10.36 -8.49 6.91
C VAL A 402 8.96 -8.08 7.37
N VAL A 403 8.44 -6.96 6.89
CA VAL A 403 7.10 -6.46 7.22
C VAL A 403 6.10 -6.74 6.11
N SER A 404 6.53 -6.64 4.84
CA SER A 404 5.60 -6.64 3.70
C SER A 404 5.25 -8.02 3.15
N LEU A 405 6.12 -9.03 3.31
CA LEU A 405 5.82 -10.40 2.88
C LEU A 405 4.93 -11.13 3.89
N PRO A 406 4.13 -12.12 3.44
CA PRO A 406 3.39 -13.01 4.35
C PRO A 406 4.35 -13.91 5.14
N ASP A 407 3.88 -14.43 6.28
CA ASP A 407 4.69 -15.26 7.19
C ASP A 407 6.07 -14.64 7.47
N ASN A 408 6.07 -13.49 8.12
CA ASN A 408 7.31 -12.73 8.31
C ASN A 408 8.39 -13.46 9.14
N GLN A 409 8.01 -14.46 9.93
CA GLN A 409 8.99 -15.29 10.65
C GLN A 409 9.81 -16.16 9.69
N PHE A 410 9.16 -16.66 8.64
CA PHE A 410 9.84 -17.34 7.54
C PHE A 410 10.85 -16.41 6.85
N VAL A 411 10.45 -15.16 6.54
CA VAL A 411 11.33 -14.18 5.90
C VAL A 411 12.55 -13.86 6.77
N LYS A 412 12.38 -13.71 8.09
CA LYS A 412 13.48 -13.50 9.04
C LYS A 412 14.49 -14.66 8.97
N ARG A 413 13.99 -15.92 9.04
CA ARG A 413 14.87 -17.12 8.93
C ARG A 413 15.58 -17.20 7.58
N ALA A 414 14.92 -16.85 6.49
CA ALA A 414 15.53 -16.82 5.16
C ALA A 414 16.72 -15.83 5.12
N LEU A 415 16.52 -14.60 5.64
CA LEU A 415 17.57 -13.59 5.69
C LEU A 415 18.75 -13.99 6.58
N GLU A 416 18.49 -14.64 7.74
CA GLU A 416 19.53 -15.16 8.63
C GLU A 416 20.40 -16.26 8.00
N ARG A 417 19.86 -16.97 6.99
CA ARG A 417 20.55 -18.05 6.27
C ARG A 417 21.29 -17.60 5.02
N CYS A 418 20.93 -16.42 4.47
CA CYS A 418 21.58 -15.91 3.27
C CYS A 418 23.05 -15.56 3.57
N PRO A 419 24.01 -16.07 2.78
CA PRO A 419 25.43 -15.82 3.04
C PRO A 419 25.86 -14.36 2.90
N PHE A 420 25.19 -13.58 2.04
CA PHE A 420 25.50 -12.16 1.87
C PHE A 420 24.24 -11.37 1.51
N VAL A 421 23.81 -10.52 2.44
CA VAL A 421 22.63 -9.66 2.29
C VAL A 421 23.07 -8.20 2.18
N ILE A 422 22.68 -7.56 1.09
CA ILE A 422 22.89 -6.13 0.82
C ILE A 422 21.56 -5.41 0.97
N VAL A 423 21.55 -4.30 1.71
CA VAL A 423 20.35 -3.46 1.85
C VAL A 423 20.66 -2.03 1.46
N SER A 424 20.02 -1.54 0.40
CA SER A 424 19.98 -0.11 0.03
C SER A 424 18.74 0.52 0.63
N ASP A 425 18.90 1.44 1.57
CA ASP A 425 17.80 2.11 2.26
C ASP A 425 18.18 3.56 2.63
N ILE A 426 17.18 4.37 2.90
CA ILE A 426 17.36 5.73 3.42
C ILE A 426 17.63 5.75 4.93
N THR A 427 17.36 4.66 5.65
CA THR A 427 17.43 4.58 7.11
C THR A 427 18.09 3.28 7.61
N VAL A 428 18.73 3.36 8.78
CA VAL A 428 19.23 2.18 9.50
C VAL A 428 18.16 1.48 10.37
N GLU A 429 16.96 2.05 10.48
CA GLU A 429 15.91 1.58 11.40
C GLU A 429 14.86 0.70 10.74
N SER A 430 14.97 0.42 9.44
CA SER A 430 14.09 -0.56 8.80
C SER A 430 14.34 -1.96 9.35
N ASP A 431 13.27 -2.77 9.45
CA ASP A 431 13.39 -4.12 10.03
C ASP A 431 14.40 -4.99 9.26
N VAL A 432 14.46 -4.80 7.93
CA VAL A 432 15.37 -5.55 7.06
C VAL A 432 16.84 -5.14 7.25
N ALA A 433 17.12 -3.91 7.65
CA ALA A 433 18.50 -3.42 7.87
C ALA A 433 19.25 -4.22 8.95
N ARG A 434 18.52 -4.87 9.88
CA ARG A 434 19.09 -5.71 10.94
C ARG A 434 19.72 -7.02 10.42
N TYR A 435 19.38 -7.42 9.21
CA TYR A 435 19.85 -8.65 8.57
C TYR A 435 20.93 -8.40 7.52
N ALA A 436 21.28 -7.13 7.28
CA ALA A 436 22.25 -6.75 6.26
C ALA A 436 23.69 -7.05 6.71
N ASP A 437 24.50 -7.60 5.80
CA ASP A 437 25.95 -7.63 5.90
C ASP A 437 26.54 -6.32 5.36
N LEU A 438 25.88 -5.71 4.38
CA LEU A 438 26.26 -4.44 3.80
C LEU A 438 25.06 -3.50 3.68
N LEU A 439 25.15 -2.32 4.29
CA LEU A 439 24.18 -1.23 4.18
C LEU A 439 24.69 -0.17 3.23
N LEU A 440 23.85 0.22 2.26
CA LEU A 440 24.14 1.26 1.27
C LEU A 440 23.21 2.45 1.45
N PRO A 441 23.75 3.69 1.61
CA PRO A 441 22.93 4.88 1.79
C PRO A 441 22.29 5.31 0.47
N ALA A 442 20.95 5.20 0.38
CA ALA A 442 20.18 5.61 -0.77
C ALA A 442 19.71 7.08 -0.64
N ALA A 443 19.70 7.78 -1.75
CA ALA A 443 19.05 9.08 -1.87
C ALA A 443 17.53 8.94 -1.74
N GLY A 444 16.92 9.78 -0.90
CA GLY A 444 15.47 9.81 -0.67
C GLY A 444 14.73 10.64 -1.71
N TRP A 445 13.41 10.71 -1.55
CA TRP A 445 12.59 11.62 -2.34
C TRP A 445 13.01 13.07 -2.11
N GLY A 446 13.14 13.82 -3.20
CA GLY A 446 13.69 15.19 -3.18
C GLY A 446 15.20 15.26 -3.34
N GLU A 447 15.92 14.16 -3.10
CA GLU A 447 17.39 14.06 -3.16
C GLU A 447 17.87 13.39 -4.46
N LYS A 448 16.98 12.81 -5.25
CA LYS A 448 17.21 12.17 -6.55
C LYS A 448 16.14 12.55 -7.56
N GLN A 449 16.44 12.36 -8.81
CA GLN A 449 15.55 12.68 -9.94
C GLN A 449 15.49 11.55 -10.94
N GLY A 450 14.44 11.56 -11.79
CA GLY A 450 14.15 10.53 -12.80
C GLY A 450 12.67 10.53 -13.19
N MET A 451 12.19 9.48 -13.82
CA MET A 451 10.82 9.32 -14.29
C MET A 451 10.01 8.39 -13.39
N VAL A 452 8.70 8.63 -13.32
CA VAL A 452 7.71 7.77 -12.66
C VAL A 452 6.46 7.65 -13.51
N THR A 453 5.84 6.45 -13.56
CA THR A 453 4.61 6.20 -14.30
C THR A 453 3.48 5.86 -13.34
N ASN A 454 2.35 6.59 -13.43
CA ASN A 454 1.18 6.40 -12.59
C ASN A 454 0.19 5.34 -13.11
N SER A 455 -0.95 5.14 -12.42
CA SER A 455 -1.96 4.12 -12.75
C SER A 455 -2.58 4.27 -14.13
N GLU A 456 -2.58 5.46 -14.73
CA GLU A 456 -3.13 5.73 -16.06
C GLU A 456 -2.05 5.79 -17.16
N ARG A 457 -0.88 5.16 -16.94
CA ARG A 457 0.24 5.14 -17.90
C ARG A 457 0.87 6.52 -18.17
N ARG A 458 0.73 7.45 -17.24
CA ARG A 458 1.27 8.80 -17.37
C ARG A 458 2.65 8.88 -16.75
N ILE A 459 3.65 9.11 -17.60
CA ILE A 459 5.04 9.34 -17.20
C ILE A 459 5.18 10.79 -16.75
N SER A 460 5.71 11.00 -15.55
CA SER A 460 5.96 12.31 -14.97
C SER A 460 7.38 12.40 -14.43
N ARG A 461 7.96 13.59 -14.51
CA ARG A 461 9.32 13.85 -14.07
C ARG A 461 9.36 14.08 -12.56
N GLN A 462 10.07 13.23 -11.80
CA GLN A 462 10.49 13.54 -10.45
C GLN A 462 11.79 14.37 -10.52
N ARG A 463 11.82 15.54 -9.92
CA ARG A 463 12.99 16.44 -9.92
C ARG A 463 13.59 16.54 -8.53
N GLN A 464 14.89 16.53 -8.47
CA GLN A 464 15.66 16.81 -7.25
C GLN A 464 15.51 18.27 -6.84
N PHE A 465 15.36 18.55 -5.54
CA PHE A 465 15.28 19.90 -4.99
C PHE A 465 16.09 20.09 -3.70
N GLN A 466 16.74 19.05 -3.21
CA GLN A 466 17.69 19.10 -2.10
C GLN A 466 18.87 18.15 -2.34
N ASN A 467 20.01 18.42 -1.71
CA ASN A 467 21.18 17.56 -1.82
C ASN A 467 20.99 16.30 -0.96
N PRO A 468 21.46 15.12 -1.41
CA PRO A 468 21.53 13.94 -0.58
C PRO A 468 22.42 14.19 0.65
N PRO A 469 22.09 13.66 1.83
CA PRO A 469 22.90 13.80 3.02
C PRO A 469 24.07 12.79 3.02
N GLY A 470 25.21 13.19 3.56
CA GLY A 470 26.40 12.33 3.62
C GLY A 470 26.87 11.92 2.21
N GLU A 471 27.07 10.63 2.03
CA GLU A 471 27.43 10.01 0.75
C GLU A 471 26.26 9.26 0.09
N ALA A 472 25.00 9.56 0.46
CA ALA A 472 23.83 8.91 -0.15
C ALA A 472 23.79 9.15 -1.67
N LYS A 473 23.48 8.09 -2.44
CA LYS A 473 23.48 8.09 -3.91
C LYS A 473 22.14 7.61 -4.45
N SER A 474 21.83 7.98 -5.71
CA SER A 474 20.73 7.40 -6.47
C SER A 474 20.95 5.89 -6.63
N ASP A 475 19.86 5.13 -6.66
CA ASP A 475 19.94 3.67 -6.76
C ASP A 475 20.53 3.23 -8.11
N TRP A 476 20.16 3.89 -9.23
CA TRP A 476 20.75 3.61 -10.55
C TRP A 476 22.28 3.76 -10.56
N TRP A 477 22.80 4.80 -9.87
CA TRP A 477 24.24 5.04 -9.80
C TRP A 477 24.95 3.89 -9.05
N ALA A 478 24.40 3.48 -7.89
CA ALA A 478 24.99 2.40 -7.10
C ALA A 478 25.02 1.07 -7.89
N VAL A 479 23.95 0.76 -8.61
CA VAL A 479 23.87 -0.44 -9.47
C VAL A 479 24.84 -0.33 -10.65
N SER A 480 24.96 0.84 -11.29
CA SER A 480 25.93 1.06 -12.38
C SER A 480 27.37 0.86 -11.93
N GLN A 481 27.74 1.37 -10.75
CA GLN A 481 29.10 1.17 -10.20
C GLN A 481 29.41 -0.31 -9.93
N VAL A 482 28.43 -1.08 -9.46
CA VAL A 482 28.58 -2.54 -9.30
C VAL A 482 28.70 -3.22 -10.66
N GLY A 483 27.88 -2.80 -11.65
CA GLY A 483 27.96 -3.30 -13.02
C GLY A 483 29.32 -3.06 -13.67
N GLN A 484 29.87 -1.84 -13.55
CA GLN A 484 31.21 -1.50 -14.04
C GLN A 484 32.31 -2.35 -13.36
N ALA A 485 32.22 -2.53 -12.04
CA ALA A 485 33.16 -3.35 -11.30
C ALA A 485 33.08 -4.83 -11.72
N LEU A 486 31.86 -5.35 -11.95
CA LEU A 486 31.64 -6.72 -12.42
C LEU A 486 32.20 -6.91 -13.84
N CYS A 487 31.94 -5.97 -14.76
CA CYS A 487 32.51 -6.00 -16.12
C CYS A 487 34.04 -6.00 -16.09
N THR A 488 34.65 -5.26 -15.18
CA THR A 488 36.11 -5.24 -15.00
C THR A 488 36.64 -6.58 -14.51
N LEU A 489 35.99 -7.20 -13.53
CA LEU A 489 36.36 -8.51 -12.99
C LEU A 489 36.21 -9.65 -14.02
N GLU A 490 35.17 -9.57 -14.87
CA GLU A 490 34.86 -10.59 -15.86
C GLU A 490 35.46 -10.29 -17.25
N GLU A 491 36.25 -9.22 -17.39
CA GLU A 491 36.91 -8.78 -18.64
C GLU A 491 35.89 -8.61 -19.79
N THR A 492 34.68 -8.13 -19.47
CA THR A 492 33.59 -7.94 -20.44
C THR A 492 33.41 -6.49 -20.81
N LYS A 493 32.66 -6.20 -21.89
CA LYS A 493 32.32 -4.84 -22.29
C LYS A 493 31.52 -4.15 -21.20
N ASN A 494 31.94 -2.93 -20.79
CA ASN A 494 31.17 -2.10 -19.88
C ASN A 494 29.87 -1.60 -20.54
N GLY A 495 28.74 -1.94 -19.99
CA GLY A 495 27.41 -1.46 -20.44
C GLY A 495 26.74 -0.49 -19.44
N PHE A 496 27.50 0.01 -18.45
CA PHE A 496 26.98 0.85 -17.37
C PHE A 496 27.66 2.22 -17.29
N ASP A 497 28.11 2.72 -18.44
CA ASP A 497 28.82 3.99 -18.54
C ASP A 497 27.81 5.13 -18.71
N PHE A 498 27.07 5.41 -17.61
CA PHE A 498 26.09 6.47 -17.54
C PHE A 498 26.59 7.60 -16.62
N ASP A 499 26.54 8.82 -17.13
CA ASP A 499 26.85 10.03 -16.36
C ASP A 499 25.61 10.59 -15.64
N SER A 500 24.40 10.30 -16.14
CA SER A 500 23.16 10.84 -15.63
C SER A 500 21.97 9.90 -15.78
N GLU A 501 20.91 10.13 -15.02
CA GLU A 501 19.62 9.44 -15.20
C GLU A 501 18.94 9.77 -16.53
N HIS A 502 19.27 10.92 -17.13
CA HIS A 502 18.83 11.28 -18.47
C HIS A 502 19.32 10.26 -19.51
N GLU A 503 20.61 9.90 -19.47
CA GLU A 503 21.18 8.90 -20.39
C GLU A 503 20.55 7.52 -20.18
N VAL A 504 20.33 7.13 -18.93
CA VAL A 504 19.62 5.88 -18.60
C VAL A 504 18.20 5.88 -19.18
N PHE A 505 17.47 6.98 -19.05
CA PHE A 505 16.12 7.09 -19.63
C PHE A 505 16.16 7.04 -21.16
N CYS A 506 17.12 7.71 -21.80
CA CYS A 506 17.26 7.68 -23.27
C CYS A 506 17.57 6.26 -23.78
N GLU A 507 18.44 5.51 -23.11
CA GLU A 507 18.70 4.09 -23.46
C GLU A 507 17.43 3.25 -23.26
N TYR A 508 16.71 3.40 -22.17
CA TYR A 508 15.42 2.72 -21.95
C TYR A 508 14.41 3.07 -23.06
N ALA A 509 14.25 4.35 -23.37
CA ALA A 509 13.36 4.80 -24.43
C ALA A 509 13.73 4.21 -25.81
N ALA A 510 15.03 4.20 -26.14
CA ALA A 510 15.54 3.57 -27.35
C ALA A 510 15.18 2.08 -27.40
N MET A 511 15.33 1.37 -26.28
CA MET A 511 15.02 -0.05 -26.17
C MET A 511 13.55 -0.36 -26.50
N THR A 512 12.61 0.50 -26.11
CA THR A 512 11.19 0.32 -26.45
C THR A 512 10.94 0.35 -27.95
N GLY A 513 11.86 0.90 -28.73
CA GLY A 513 11.80 0.91 -30.19
C GLY A 513 11.75 -0.48 -30.84
N MET A 514 12.17 -1.52 -30.13
CA MET A 514 11.99 -2.92 -30.54
C MET A 514 10.50 -3.27 -30.71
N ASN A 515 9.62 -2.57 -30.03
CA ASN A 515 8.17 -2.81 -30.06
C ASN A 515 7.47 -2.23 -31.30
N LYS A 516 8.11 -1.34 -32.06
CA LYS A 516 7.53 -0.71 -33.27
C LYS A 516 6.95 -1.69 -34.28
N LYS A 517 7.54 -2.86 -34.40
CA LYS A 517 7.12 -3.92 -35.35
C LYS A 517 6.32 -5.04 -34.68
N SER A 518 5.99 -4.89 -33.42
CA SER A 518 5.19 -5.84 -32.64
C SER A 518 3.80 -5.24 -32.33
N PRO A 519 2.82 -6.03 -31.90
CA PRO A 519 1.52 -5.51 -31.48
C PRO A 519 1.56 -4.78 -30.13
N LEU A 520 2.70 -4.74 -29.44
CA LEU A 520 2.85 -4.12 -28.13
C LEU A 520 2.66 -2.60 -28.21
N LYS A 521 2.00 -2.03 -27.21
CA LYS A 521 1.66 -0.61 -27.12
C LYS A 521 2.73 0.24 -26.41
N LEU A 522 3.65 -0.39 -25.64
CA LEU A 522 4.73 0.35 -24.98
C LEU A 522 5.80 0.71 -26.02
N GLU A 523 5.78 1.96 -26.45
CA GLU A 523 6.72 2.51 -27.42
C GLU A 523 7.05 3.96 -27.08
N LEU A 524 8.31 4.24 -26.75
CA LEU A 524 8.84 5.53 -26.30
C LEU A 524 10.07 5.97 -27.09
N SER A 525 10.42 5.27 -28.18
CA SER A 525 11.70 5.50 -28.88
C SER A 525 11.80 6.89 -29.52
N GLN A 526 10.70 7.61 -29.66
CA GLN A 526 10.72 9.04 -30.01
C GLN A 526 11.47 9.91 -29.00
N TYR A 527 11.65 9.42 -27.78
CA TYR A 527 12.35 10.09 -26.68
C TYR A 527 13.78 9.58 -26.47
N ALA A 528 14.28 8.72 -27.36
CA ALA A 528 15.62 8.14 -27.25
C ALA A 528 16.77 9.16 -27.37
N ASN A 529 16.50 10.31 -28.01
CA ASN A 529 17.50 11.33 -28.28
C ASN A 529 17.13 12.69 -27.66
N LEU A 530 16.42 12.68 -26.53
CA LEU A 530 16.17 13.92 -25.78
C LEU A 530 17.52 14.53 -25.39
N ASN A 531 17.63 15.84 -25.49
CA ASN A 531 18.72 16.55 -24.83
C ASN A 531 18.37 16.81 -23.34
N GLU A 532 19.36 17.21 -22.54
CA GLU A 532 19.18 17.47 -21.10
C GLU A 532 18.07 18.49 -20.79
N GLN A 533 17.95 19.53 -21.64
CA GLN A 533 16.93 20.55 -21.46
C GLN A 533 15.53 19.98 -21.72
N GLU A 534 15.33 19.22 -22.79
CA GLU A 534 14.06 18.57 -23.11
C GLU A 534 13.66 17.58 -22.00
N TYR A 535 14.64 16.83 -21.46
CA TYR A 535 14.41 15.93 -20.34
C TYR A 535 14.03 16.69 -19.06
N GLU A 536 14.71 17.82 -18.76
CA GLU A 536 14.36 18.64 -17.60
C GLU A 536 12.98 19.31 -17.76
N GLU A 537 12.63 19.75 -18.97
CA GLU A 537 11.35 20.38 -19.29
C GLU A 537 10.21 19.37 -19.55
N TRP A 538 10.45 18.05 -19.34
CA TRP A 538 9.46 17.00 -19.55
C TRP A 538 8.10 17.34 -18.96
N ARG A 539 7.04 17.18 -19.76
CA ARG A 539 5.64 17.33 -19.35
C ARG A 539 5.00 15.96 -19.15
N PRO A 540 4.06 15.81 -18.18
CA PRO A 540 3.35 14.57 -17.97
C PRO A 540 2.74 14.01 -19.26
N THR A 541 3.20 12.82 -19.70
CA THR A 541 2.89 12.22 -21.01
C THR A 541 2.43 10.79 -20.84
N GLN A 542 1.36 10.40 -21.55
CA GLN A 542 0.87 9.01 -21.54
C GLN A 542 1.49 8.22 -22.69
N TRP A 543 1.91 6.99 -22.40
CA TRP A 543 2.32 6.03 -23.44
C TRP A 543 1.14 5.17 -23.90
N GLY A 544 1.29 4.52 -25.06
CA GLY A 544 0.26 3.68 -25.67
C GLY A 544 -0.92 4.46 -26.25
N GLY A 545 -0.73 5.75 -26.49
CA GLY A 545 -1.76 6.66 -26.98
C GLY A 545 -2.76 7.10 -25.92
N GLU A 546 -3.66 8.00 -26.27
CA GLU A 546 -4.69 8.51 -25.35
C GLU A 546 -5.65 7.40 -24.92
N ARG A 547 -6.04 6.51 -25.86
CA ARG A 547 -6.95 5.37 -25.60
C ARG A 547 -6.43 4.09 -26.24
N PRO A 548 -5.69 3.28 -25.49
CA PRO A 548 -5.31 1.96 -25.96
C PRO A 548 -6.52 1.13 -26.38
N PHE A 549 -6.37 0.37 -27.46
CA PHE A 549 -7.41 -0.51 -28.01
C PHE A 549 -8.66 0.20 -28.57
N SER A 550 -8.61 1.51 -28.82
CA SER A 550 -9.74 2.23 -29.45
C SER A 550 -9.99 1.81 -30.90
N ASP A 551 -8.99 1.23 -31.54
CA ASP A 551 -9.04 0.62 -32.86
C ASP A 551 -9.53 -0.84 -32.86
N GLY A 552 -9.81 -1.40 -31.68
CA GLY A 552 -10.16 -2.81 -31.50
C GLY A 552 -9.00 -3.78 -31.71
N VAL A 553 -7.75 -3.27 -31.84
CA VAL A 553 -6.56 -4.09 -32.02
C VAL A 553 -5.82 -4.26 -30.70
N TYR A 554 -5.71 -5.52 -30.24
CA TYR A 554 -5.05 -5.92 -29.01
C TYR A 554 -3.62 -6.40 -29.25
N SER A 555 -2.85 -6.54 -28.16
CA SER A 555 -1.41 -6.86 -28.24
C SER A 555 -1.10 -8.36 -28.43
N HIS A 556 -2.10 -9.20 -28.66
CA HIS A 556 -1.87 -10.58 -29.13
C HIS A 556 -1.45 -10.60 -30.60
N PRO A 557 -0.72 -11.63 -31.06
CA PRO A 557 -0.25 -11.70 -32.44
C PRO A 557 -1.33 -11.61 -33.52
N ASP A 558 -2.55 -12.04 -33.24
CA ASP A 558 -3.70 -11.95 -34.14
C ASP A 558 -4.53 -10.67 -33.94
N GLY A 559 -4.10 -9.75 -33.07
CA GLY A 559 -4.78 -8.50 -32.79
C GLY A 559 -6.08 -8.62 -31.98
N LYS A 560 -6.44 -9.78 -31.44
CA LYS A 560 -7.71 -10.02 -30.73
C LYS A 560 -7.51 -10.16 -29.23
N ALA A 561 -8.49 -9.63 -28.46
CA ALA A 561 -8.58 -9.92 -27.04
C ALA A 561 -9.02 -11.37 -26.76
N ARG A 562 -8.74 -11.87 -25.57
CA ARG A 562 -9.12 -13.21 -25.14
C ARG A 562 -10.17 -13.18 -24.03
N PHE A 563 -11.26 -13.88 -24.22
CA PHE A 563 -12.10 -14.31 -23.13
C PHE A 563 -11.41 -15.43 -22.38
N VAL A 564 -11.40 -15.34 -21.08
CA VAL A 564 -10.68 -16.28 -20.21
C VAL A 564 -11.67 -17.02 -19.33
N VAL A 565 -11.64 -18.36 -19.35
CA VAL A 565 -12.39 -19.18 -18.38
C VAL A 565 -11.76 -19.02 -17.00
N THR A 566 -12.56 -18.58 -16.03
CA THR A 566 -12.14 -18.19 -14.68
C THR A 566 -12.54 -19.24 -13.64
N ARG A 567 -11.72 -19.39 -12.59
CA ARG A 567 -11.88 -20.41 -11.53
C ARG A 567 -12.09 -19.76 -10.18
N GLU A 568 -12.93 -20.42 -9.34
CA GLU A 568 -13.13 -20.02 -7.95
C GLU A 568 -11.86 -20.19 -7.10
N SER A 569 -11.78 -19.39 -6.03
CA SER A 569 -10.67 -19.47 -5.07
C SER A 569 -10.65 -20.83 -4.35
N PRO A 570 -9.49 -21.53 -4.34
CA PRO A 570 -9.34 -22.73 -3.54
C PRO A 570 -9.58 -22.50 -2.05
N GLN A 571 -9.22 -21.32 -1.53
CA GLN A 571 -9.40 -20.93 -0.13
C GLN A 571 -10.89 -20.80 0.22
N ARG A 572 -11.71 -20.28 -0.69
CA ARG A 572 -13.16 -20.20 -0.54
C ARG A 572 -13.81 -21.58 -0.46
N LEU A 573 -13.33 -22.52 -1.26
CA LEU A 573 -13.84 -23.89 -1.30
C LEU A 573 -13.43 -24.72 -0.08
N ALA A 574 -12.24 -24.45 0.47
CA ALA A 574 -11.62 -25.23 1.55
C ALA A 574 -12.04 -24.82 2.96
N ARG A 575 -13.17 -24.12 3.18
CA ARG A 575 -13.67 -23.59 4.47
C ARG A 575 -13.00 -24.22 5.70
N THR A 576 -11.95 -23.56 6.21
CA THR A 576 -11.26 -23.94 7.44
C THR A 576 -12.02 -23.42 8.67
N LYS A 577 -11.85 -24.09 9.82
CA LYS A 577 -12.34 -23.52 11.09
C LYS A 577 -11.53 -22.29 11.43
N GLY A 578 -12.18 -21.19 11.77
CA GLY A 578 -11.53 -19.95 12.16
C GLY A 578 -12.27 -18.71 11.67
N TRP A 579 -11.70 -17.55 11.93
CA TRP A 579 -12.21 -16.25 11.54
C TRP A 579 -11.51 -15.78 10.27
N TRP A 580 -12.27 -15.24 9.35
CA TRP A 580 -11.70 -14.68 8.13
C TRP A 580 -10.98 -13.36 8.43
N LEU A 581 -9.67 -13.34 8.17
CA LEU A 581 -8.84 -12.15 8.34
C LEU A 581 -8.64 -11.45 6.99
N ASN A 582 -9.16 -10.24 6.89
CA ASN A 582 -8.90 -9.31 5.80
C ASN A 582 -7.90 -8.24 6.24
N THR A 583 -7.00 -7.84 5.36
CA THR A 583 -6.00 -6.80 5.64
C THR A 583 -6.22 -5.58 4.74
N GLY A 584 -5.76 -4.41 5.16
CA GLY A 584 -5.89 -3.21 4.36
C GLY A 584 -5.02 -2.06 4.80
N ARG A 585 -5.23 -0.88 4.22
CA ARG A 585 -4.50 0.34 4.56
C ARG A 585 -5.21 1.17 5.61
N GLN A 586 -4.41 1.88 6.40
CA GLN A 586 -4.86 3.06 7.13
C GLN A 586 -4.94 4.26 6.17
N ARG A 587 -5.78 5.23 6.52
CA ARG A 587 -5.94 6.46 5.75
C ARG A 587 -4.64 7.28 5.67
N ASP A 588 -3.93 7.44 6.79
CA ASP A 588 -2.89 8.43 6.97
C ASP A 588 -1.47 7.85 6.92
N GLN A 589 -1.32 6.51 6.90
CA GLN A 589 -0.03 5.84 6.87
C GLN A 589 0.35 5.34 5.46
N TRP A 590 1.65 5.11 5.27
CA TRP A 590 2.21 4.60 4.03
C TRP A 590 3.08 3.36 4.25
N HIS A 591 2.70 2.25 3.62
CA HIS A 591 3.39 0.95 3.68
C HIS A 591 3.95 0.60 5.07
N THR A 592 5.27 0.49 5.23
CA THR A 592 5.93 0.11 6.48
C THR A 592 6.23 1.28 7.42
N MET A 593 5.54 2.41 7.23
CA MET A 593 5.60 3.61 8.06
C MET A 593 6.98 4.30 8.12
N THR A 594 7.95 3.88 7.31
CA THR A 594 9.33 4.39 7.32
C THR A 594 9.39 5.92 7.32
N ARG A 595 8.61 6.59 6.48
CA ARG A 595 8.54 8.06 6.43
C ARG A 595 7.37 8.66 7.20
N THR A 596 6.20 8.01 7.19
CA THR A 596 4.98 8.56 7.78
C THR A 596 4.84 8.29 9.27
N GLY A 597 5.47 7.25 9.81
CA GLY A 597 5.42 6.91 11.22
C GLY A 597 6.15 7.91 12.15
N HIS A 598 7.08 8.70 11.59
CA HIS A 598 7.76 9.79 12.33
C HIS A 598 6.90 11.05 12.44
N ILE A 599 5.82 11.16 11.67
CA ILE A 599 4.99 12.35 11.60
C ILE A 599 3.83 12.19 12.58
N ALA A 600 3.91 12.91 13.70
CA ALA A 600 2.99 12.73 14.83
C ALA A 600 1.50 12.81 14.46
N HIS A 601 1.09 13.78 13.64
CA HIS A 601 -0.32 13.93 13.26
C HIS A 601 -0.80 12.84 12.27
N LEU A 602 0.08 12.21 11.50
CA LEU A 602 -0.26 11.06 10.67
C LEU A 602 -0.37 9.78 11.53
N ALA A 603 0.51 9.62 12.52
CA ALA A 603 0.49 8.50 13.46
C ALA A 603 -0.74 8.52 14.39
N ALA A 604 -1.35 9.69 14.60
CA ALA A 604 -2.48 9.86 15.52
C ALA A 604 -3.82 9.27 15.01
N SER A 605 -3.92 8.88 13.73
CA SER A 605 -5.15 8.30 13.19
C SER A 605 -5.44 6.88 13.67
N GLU A 606 -4.41 6.11 13.96
CA GLU A 606 -4.46 4.79 14.60
C GLU A 606 -3.19 4.63 15.43
N LEU A 607 -3.34 4.51 16.74
CA LEU A 607 -2.24 4.68 17.70
C LEU A 607 -1.46 3.39 17.98
N GLU A 608 -2.03 2.25 17.61
CA GLU A 608 -1.49 0.91 17.91
C GLU A 608 -2.14 -0.16 17.02
N PRO A 609 -1.50 -1.33 16.81
CA PRO A 609 -2.07 -2.44 16.07
C PRO A 609 -3.46 -2.80 16.56
N THR A 610 -4.46 -2.64 15.67
CA THR A 610 -5.88 -2.78 16.01
C THR A 610 -6.55 -3.81 15.08
N VAL A 611 -7.29 -4.74 15.68
CA VAL A 611 -8.18 -5.67 14.97
C VAL A 611 -9.62 -5.22 15.12
N TYR A 612 -10.28 -5.09 13.99
CA TYR A 612 -11.69 -4.71 13.90
C TYR A 612 -12.57 -5.93 13.74
N MET A 613 -13.72 -5.95 14.42
CA MET A 613 -14.76 -6.97 14.35
C MET A 613 -16.12 -6.37 14.66
N ASN A 614 -17.22 -7.01 14.27
CA ASN A 614 -18.55 -6.52 14.64
C ASN A 614 -18.92 -6.86 16.10
N THR A 615 -19.93 -6.18 16.65
CA THR A 615 -20.38 -6.36 18.04
C THR A 615 -20.79 -7.81 18.34
N LEU A 616 -21.48 -8.48 17.43
CA LEU A 616 -21.91 -9.86 17.63
C LEU A 616 -20.72 -10.81 17.80
N SER A 617 -19.72 -10.68 16.92
CA SER A 617 -18.47 -11.44 16.96
C SER A 617 -17.69 -11.20 18.26
N ALA A 618 -17.56 -9.92 18.67
CA ALA A 618 -16.88 -9.55 19.91
C ALA A 618 -17.59 -10.14 21.14
N THR A 619 -18.92 -10.02 21.21
CA THR A 619 -19.74 -10.50 22.33
C THR A 619 -19.65 -12.01 22.50
N GLN A 620 -19.74 -12.78 21.41
CA GLN A 620 -19.63 -14.25 21.46
C GLN A 620 -18.27 -14.73 21.99
N ASN A 621 -17.21 -13.94 21.76
CA ASN A 621 -15.87 -14.23 22.26
C ASN A 621 -15.53 -13.52 23.57
N ARG A 622 -16.51 -12.88 24.21
CA ARG A 622 -16.35 -12.14 25.49
C ARG A 622 -15.30 -11.03 25.41
N LEU A 623 -15.11 -10.45 24.22
CA LEU A 623 -14.18 -9.36 23.98
C LEU A 623 -14.90 -8.01 24.09
N LYS A 624 -14.18 -7.02 24.59
CA LYS A 624 -14.64 -5.62 24.69
C LYS A 624 -13.71 -4.71 23.89
N ALA A 625 -14.25 -3.64 23.35
CA ALA A 625 -13.44 -2.60 22.72
C ALA A 625 -12.33 -2.09 23.66
N GLY A 626 -11.13 -1.93 23.14
CA GLY A 626 -9.95 -1.52 23.89
C GLY A 626 -9.13 -2.65 24.52
N GLN A 627 -9.70 -3.85 24.72
CA GLN A 627 -8.95 -5.01 25.19
C GLN A 627 -7.96 -5.50 24.13
N LEU A 628 -6.87 -6.11 24.57
CA LEU A 628 -6.01 -6.90 23.69
C LEU A 628 -6.57 -8.31 23.50
N THR A 629 -6.50 -8.79 22.29
CA THR A 629 -6.75 -10.19 21.93
C THR A 629 -5.52 -10.79 21.29
N LYS A 630 -5.34 -12.08 21.39
CA LYS A 630 -4.32 -12.85 20.69
C LYS A 630 -4.93 -13.43 19.41
N LEU A 631 -4.34 -13.11 18.27
CA LEU A 631 -4.68 -13.70 16.99
C LEU A 631 -3.64 -14.78 16.69
N PHE A 632 -4.10 -16.00 16.46
CA PHE A 632 -3.26 -17.16 16.25
C PHE A 632 -3.48 -17.76 14.87
N GLN A 633 -2.39 -18.02 14.15
CA GLN A 633 -2.38 -18.70 12.87
C GLN A 633 -1.97 -20.17 13.07
N PRO A 634 -2.89 -21.14 12.95
CA PRO A 634 -2.60 -22.54 13.25
C PRO A 634 -1.55 -23.15 12.31
N THR A 635 -1.53 -22.73 11.04
CA THR A 635 -0.64 -23.31 10.02
C THR A 635 0.83 -23.00 10.28
N SER A 636 1.15 -21.73 10.61
CA SER A 636 2.52 -21.29 10.92
C SER A 636 2.87 -21.36 12.40
N ASN A 637 1.89 -21.73 13.27
CA ASN A 637 2.03 -21.70 14.73
C ASN A 637 2.48 -20.32 15.25
N THR A 638 2.06 -19.24 14.58
CA THR A 638 2.45 -17.88 14.91
C THR A 638 1.28 -17.12 15.52
N SER A 639 1.57 -16.22 16.44
CA SER A 639 0.56 -15.35 17.06
C SER A 639 1.04 -13.92 17.16
N ILE A 640 0.07 -13.00 17.09
CA ILE A 640 0.26 -11.58 17.37
C ILE A 640 -0.78 -11.10 18.39
N TYR A 641 -0.54 -9.94 18.96
CA TYR A 641 -1.50 -9.26 19.83
C TYR A 641 -2.02 -8.01 19.16
N ALA A 642 -3.32 -7.75 19.27
CA ALA A 642 -3.94 -6.56 18.70
C ALA A 642 -5.05 -6.03 19.62
N LYS A 643 -5.24 -4.72 19.62
CA LYS A 643 -6.34 -4.07 20.33
C LYS A 643 -7.66 -4.31 19.61
N VAL A 644 -8.71 -4.67 20.32
CA VAL A 644 -10.05 -4.86 19.76
C VAL A 644 -10.73 -3.53 19.52
N ALA A 645 -11.26 -3.34 18.32
CA ALA A 645 -12.17 -2.25 17.98
C ALA A 645 -13.43 -2.79 17.29
N ILE A 646 -14.55 -2.10 17.51
CA ILE A 646 -15.83 -2.48 16.91
C ILE A 646 -16.00 -1.76 15.57
N ASP A 647 -16.43 -2.52 14.55
CA ASP A 647 -16.78 -2.04 13.23
C ASP A 647 -17.98 -2.85 12.71
N GLU A 648 -19.16 -2.24 12.71
CA GLU A 648 -20.40 -2.88 12.26
C GLU A 648 -20.45 -3.09 10.73
N GLY A 649 -19.52 -2.50 9.99
CA GLY A 649 -19.36 -2.74 8.56
C GLY A 649 -18.77 -4.12 8.22
N LEU A 650 -18.33 -4.90 9.22
CA LEU A 650 -17.81 -6.26 9.04
C LEU A 650 -18.91 -7.31 9.25
N GLY A 651 -18.82 -8.41 8.52
CA GLY A 651 -19.66 -9.59 8.71
C GLY A 651 -19.33 -10.36 10.00
N PHE A 652 -20.19 -11.36 10.29
CA PHE A 652 -19.99 -12.24 11.44
C PHE A 652 -18.74 -13.12 11.23
N GLN A 653 -17.86 -13.18 12.24
CA GLN A 653 -16.56 -13.86 12.20
C GLN A 653 -15.62 -13.37 11.09
N GLU A 654 -15.77 -12.10 10.71
CA GLU A 654 -14.83 -11.40 9.86
C GLU A 654 -14.00 -10.41 10.67
N LEU A 655 -12.71 -10.36 10.37
CA LEU A 655 -11.73 -9.48 10.98
C LEU A 655 -11.11 -8.58 9.92
N PHE A 656 -10.79 -7.38 10.34
CA PHE A 656 -9.96 -6.47 9.55
C PHE A 656 -8.79 -5.97 10.39
N MET A 657 -7.58 -5.96 9.82
CA MET A 657 -6.40 -5.39 10.46
C MET A 657 -5.56 -4.62 9.46
N SER A 658 -4.99 -3.49 9.89
CA SER A 658 -4.14 -2.69 9.02
C SER A 658 -2.76 -3.30 8.83
N MET A 659 -2.20 -3.16 7.61
CA MET A 659 -0.97 -3.83 7.16
C MET A 659 0.33 -3.09 7.49
N HIS A 660 0.28 -1.92 8.12
CA HIS A 660 1.41 -0.99 8.12
C HIS A 660 2.48 -1.25 9.20
N TRP A 661 2.15 -1.96 10.26
CA TRP A 661 2.91 -2.04 11.49
C TRP A 661 4.28 -2.69 11.32
N ALA A 662 5.33 -1.86 11.13
CA ALA A 662 6.74 -2.26 11.24
C ALA A 662 7.13 -2.50 12.72
N GLY A 663 8.20 -3.26 12.96
CA GLY A 663 8.64 -3.64 14.29
C GLY A 663 8.91 -2.46 15.21
N ARG A 664 9.43 -1.34 14.68
CA ARG A 664 9.60 -0.09 15.43
C ARG A 664 8.29 0.42 16.04
N TYR A 665 7.17 0.35 15.29
CA TYR A 665 5.89 0.96 15.66
C TYR A 665 4.92 -0.02 16.32
N GLY A 666 4.90 -1.27 15.87
CA GLY A 666 3.96 -2.29 16.33
C GLY A 666 4.61 -3.46 17.11
N GLY A 667 5.92 -3.41 17.38
CA GLY A 667 6.63 -4.54 17.96
C GLY A 667 6.49 -5.79 17.09
N GLU A 668 6.13 -6.93 17.70
CA GLU A 668 5.89 -8.19 16.99
C GLU A 668 4.43 -8.32 16.46
N SER A 669 3.65 -7.23 16.46
CA SER A 669 2.23 -7.22 16.09
C SER A 669 1.98 -6.88 14.62
N SER A 670 2.90 -7.21 13.71
CA SER A 670 2.66 -7.12 12.27
C SER A 670 1.63 -8.17 11.82
N VAL A 671 0.57 -7.74 11.14
CA VAL A 671 -0.49 -8.66 10.66
C VAL A 671 0.07 -9.71 9.70
N ASN A 672 1.10 -9.38 8.93
CA ASN A 672 1.70 -10.31 7.98
C ASN A 672 2.43 -11.50 8.65
N ALA A 673 2.66 -11.46 9.97
CA ALA A 673 3.12 -12.62 10.72
C ALA A 673 2.10 -13.77 10.76
N ILE A 674 0.81 -13.45 10.66
CA ILE A 674 -0.30 -14.41 10.72
C ILE A 674 -1.07 -14.54 9.39
N VAL A 675 -0.62 -13.88 8.34
CA VAL A 675 -1.09 -14.12 6.96
C VAL A 675 -0.35 -15.33 6.41
N ASN A 676 -1.10 -16.29 5.86
CA ASN A 676 -0.49 -17.48 5.26
C ASN A 676 0.21 -17.15 3.93
N SER A 677 1.14 -18.01 3.50
CA SER A 677 1.92 -17.86 2.28
C SER A 677 1.18 -18.32 1.01
N ALA A 678 -0.14 -18.53 1.07
CA ALA A 678 -0.94 -18.84 -0.12
C ALA A 678 -0.77 -17.75 -1.18
N LYS A 679 -0.65 -18.16 -2.44
CA LYS A 679 -0.40 -17.28 -3.58
C LYS A 679 -1.26 -17.64 -4.77
N ASP A 680 -1.55 -16.67 -5.62
CA ASP A 680 -2.16 -16.91 -6.92
C ASP A 680 -1.21 -17.75 -7.78
N PRO A 681 -1.67 -18.85 -8.39
CA PRO A 681 -0.79 -19.79 -9.09
C PRO A 681 -0.18 -19.22 -10.39
N ILE A 682 -0.80 -18.19 -10.96
CA ILE A 682 -0.36 -17.58 -12.22
C ILE A 682 0.58 -16.41 -11.92
N SER A 683 0.13 -15.46 -11.14
CA SER A 683 0.89 -14.25 -10.84
C SER A 683 1.93 -14.42 -9.73
N GLY A 684 1.78 -15.42 -8.85
CA GLY A 684 2.59 -15.55 -7.63
C GLY A 684 2.29 -14.47 -6.57
N GLN A 685 1.20 -13.71 -6.74
CA GLN A 685 0.80 -12.70 -5.77
C GLN A 685 0.28 -13.34 -4.49
N PRO A 686 0.76 -12.92 -3.28
CA PRO A 686 0.24 -13.44 -2.03
C PRO A 686 -1.21 -13.08 -1.77
N ALA A 687 -1.94 -14.03 -1.17
CA ALA A 687 -3.37 -13.91 -0.85
C ALA A 687 -3.59 -13.22 0.51
N PHE A 688 -3.22 -11.96 0.66
CA PHE A 688 -3.33 -11.20 1.91
C PHE A 688 -4.77 -11.01 2.43
N LYS A 689 -5.77 -11.31 1.60
CA LYS A 689 -7.19 -11.12 1.93
C LYS A 689 -7.90 -12.41 2.32
N SER A 690 -7.18 -13.54 2.32
CA SER A 690 -7.81 -14.88 2.40
C SER A 690 -7.19 -15.75 3.49
N SER A 691 -6.84 -15.17 4.65
CA SER A 691 -6.32 -15.95 5.78
C SER A 691 -7.39 -16.27 6.81
N TYR A 692 -7.27 -17.44 7.46
CA TYR A 692 -8.08 -17.82 8.62
C TYR A 692 -7.20 -17.80 9.86
N VAL A 693 -7.72 -17.22 10.95
CA VAL A 693 -7.03 -17.14 12.23
C VAL A 693 -7.99 -17.53 13.37
N GLU A 694 -7.43 -17.94 14.49
CA GLU A 694 -8.16 -18.11 15.74
C GLU A 694 -8.05 -16.85 16.59
N VAL A 695 -9.14 -16.50 17.26
CA VAL A 695 -9.21 -15.41 18.23
C VAL A 695 -9.14 -16.02 19.63
N GLN A 696 -8.14 -15.63 20.40
CA GLN A 696 -7.87 -16.20 21.73
C GLN A 696 -7.75 -15.10 22.79
N ASP A 697 -7.98 -15.45 24.06
CA ASP A 697 -7.72 -14.54 25.17
C ASP A 697 -6.22 -14.19 25.23
N ALA A 698 -5.91 -12.92 25.38
CA ALA A 698 -4.54 -12.43 25.49
C ALA A 698 -3.92 -12.63 26.88
N ALA A 699 -4.70 -13.05 27.88
CA ALA A 699 -4.29 -13.26 29.27
C ALA A 699 -3.54 -12.05 29.90
N VAL A 700 -3.91 -10.83 29.50
CA VAL A 700 -3.29 -9.59 29.98
C VAL A 700 -3.71 -9.30 31.42
N LYS A 701 -2.74 -9.01 32.27
CA LYS A 701 -2.96 -8.58 33.67
C LYS A 701 -2.65 -7.10 33.91
N THR A 702 -1.97 -6.48 32.97
CA THR A 702 -1.53 -5.08 33.10
C THR A 702 -1.45 -4.43 31.74
N TYR A 703 -2.05 -3.27 31.61
CA TYR A 703 -1.89 -2.33 30.52
C TYR A 703 -1.03 -1.16 30.98
N GLY A 704 -0.21 -0.61 30.12
CA GLY A 704 0.62 0.51 30.45
C GLY A 704 0.85 1.48 29.31
N MET A 705 1.17 2.72 29.68
CA MET A 705 1.64 3.75 28.77
C MET A 705 2.85 4.43 29.39
N PHE A 706 3.94 4.49 28.62
CA PHE A 706 5.14 5.23 29.00
C PHE A 706 5.37 6.39 28.03
N ILE A 707 5.69 7.56 28.58
CA ILE A 707 6.01 8.77 27.82
C ILE A 707 7.40 9.25 28.28
N GLY A 708 8.33 9.35 27.34
CA GLY A 708 9.70 9.74 27.62
C GLY A 708 10.61 9.61 26.40
N THR A 709 11.91 9.59 26.62
CA THR A 709 12.92 9.52 25.53
C THR A 709 13.35 8.11 25.19
N GLN A 710 13.35 7.18 26.15
CA GLN A 710 13.79 5.79 26.01
C GLN A 710 12.92 4.83 26.81
N PHE A 711 12.57 3.69 26.22
CA PHE A 711 11.82 2.62 26.86
C PHE A 711 12.21 1.26 26.29
N ASP A 712 12.60 0.31 27.15
CA ASP A 712 12.86 -1.07 26.74
C ASP A 712 11.54 -1.84 26.64
N SER A 713 11.03 -1.94 25.42
CA SER A 713 9.77 -2.65 25.14
C SER A 713 9.94 -4.16 24.97
N SER A 714 11.16 -4.70 24.92
CA SER A 714 11.44 -6.10 24.62
C SER A 714 10.92 -7.10 25.67
N LYS A 715 10.62 -6.62 26.89
CA LYS A 715 10.18 -7.43 28.04
C LYS A 715 8.65 -7.58 28.13
N PHE A 716 7.91 -6.99 27.21
CA PHE A 716 6.46 -6.95 27.26
C PHE A 716 5.82 -7.93 26.30
N LEU A 717 4.65 -8.44 26.66
CA LEU A 717 3.81 -9.28 25.82
C LEU A 717 3.39 -8.56 24.54
N TYR A 718 3.17 -7.27 24.67
CA TYR A 718 2.74 -6.38 23.58
C TYR A 718 3.36 -5.01 23.79
N SER A 719 3.76 -4.37 22.69
CA SER A 719 4.18 -2.98 22.68
C SER A 719 3.87 -2.29 21.36
N ALA A 720 3.47 -1.03 21.43
CA ALA A 720 3.33 -0.15 20.27
C ALA A 720 3.97 1.20 20.59
N PHE A 721 4.61 1.79 19.57
CA PHE A 721 5.33 3.06 19.67
C PHE A 721 4.71 4.12 18.78
N GLN A 722 4.61 5.32 19.31
CA GLN A 722 4.21 6.53 18.58
C GLN A 722 5.26 7.62 18.81
N ALA A 723 5.77 8.22 17.73
CA ALA A 723 6.63 9.40 17.83
C ALA A 723 5.80 10.65 18.11
N GLU A 724 6.27 11.49 19.05
CA GLU A 724 5.65 12.78 19.36
C GLU A 724 6.76 13.83 19.60
N SER A 725 7.09 14.60 18.55
CA SER A 725 8.22 15.55 18.58
C SER A 725 9.55 14.84 18.96
N ASN A 726 10.17 15.23 20.08
CA ASN A 726 11.41 14.64 20.59
C ASN A 726 11.17 13.51 21.62
N LEU A 727 9.93 13.07 21.78
CA LEU A 727 9.51 12.07 22.76
C LEU A 727 8.93 10.85 22.06
N GLY A 728 8.87 9.75 22.80
CA GLY A 728 8.13 8.56 22.43
C GLY A 728 6.97 8.31 23.38
N ILE A 729 5.90 7.77 22.84
CA ILE A 729 4.77 7.24 23.60
C ILE A 729 4.72 5.75 23.31
N TRP A 730 4.99 4.93 24.33
CA TRP A 730 4.86 3.47 24.23
C TRP A 730 3.60 3.02 24.94
N ARG A 731 2.77 2.25 24.25
CA ARG A 731 1.68 1.50 24.84
C ARG A 731 2.14 0.06 24.96
N PHE A 732 1.90 -0.57 26.11
CA PHE A 732 2.36 -1.92 26.34
C PHE A 732 1.38 -2.74 27.18
N ALA A 733 1.53 -4.07 27.16
CA ALA A 733 0.80 -4.97 28.02
C ALA A 733 1.72 -6.07 28.58
N HIS A 734 1.35 -6.54 29.78
CA HIS A 734 2.12 -7.55 30.49
C HIS A 734 1.19 -8.61 31.12
N ASP A 735 1.65 -9.85 31.21
CA ASP A 735 0.98 -10.98 31.89
C ASP A 735 1.21 -11.01 33.41
N LYS A 736 1.96 -10.05 33.94
CA LYS A 736 2.28 -9.90 35.39
C LYS A 736 1.81 -8.55 35.93
N ARG A 737 1.60 -8.49 37.24
CA ARG A 737 1.36 -7.22 37.94
C ARG A 737 2.69 -6.64 38.41
N PRO A 738 3.07 -5.43 37.98
CA PRO A 738 4.36 -4.85 38.29
C PRO A 738 4.40 -4.19 39.68
N LYS A 739 5.63 -4.12 40.25
CA LYS A 739 5.87 -3.37 41.50
C LYS A 739 6.08 -1.87 41.19
N LYS A 740 5.29 -0.98 41.86
CA LYS A 740 5.27 0.46 41.56
C LYS A 740 6.64 1.15 41.63
N GLN A 741 7.50 0.75 42.55
CA GLN A 741 8.78 1.42 42.83
C GLN A 741 9.89 1.15 41.80
N SER A 742 9.94 -0.05 41.21
CA SER A 742 11.05 -0.50 40.35
C SER A 742 10.68 -0.68 38.89
N PHE A 743 9.38 -0.71 38.56
CA PHE A 743 8.93 -1.03 37.21
C PHE A 743 9.26 0.09 36.22
N CYS A 744 10.03 -0.24 35.16
CA CYS A 744 10.46 0.68 34.10
C CYS A 744 11.19 1.94 34.59
N ARG A 745 11.81 1.92 35.74
CA ARG A 745 12.57 3.04 36.29
C ARG A 745 13.98 3.06 35.71
N THR A 746 14.47 4.23 35.31
CA THR A 746 15.88 4.45 34.99
C THR A 746 16.68 4.60 36.29
N GLU A 747 17.89 3.99 36.38
CA GLU A 747 18.70 3.97 37.61
C GLU A 747 19.05 5.35 38.19
N LYS A 748 19.06 6.38 37.37
CA LYS A 748 19.49 7.74 37.74
C LYS A 748 18.34 8.69 38.12
N SER A 749 17.05 8.31 37.95
CA SER A 749 15.91 9.19 38.22
C SER A 749 15.28 8.95 39.60
N ARG A 750 14.70 9.99 40.20
CA ARG A 750 13.81 9.89 41.35
C ARG A 750 12.37 9.66 40.88
N ARG A 751 11.55 8.96 41.69
CA ARG A 751 10.16 8.61 41.29
C ARG A 751 9.16 9.00 42.36
N ILE A 752 8.06 9.60 41.94
CA ILE A 752 6.80 9.71 42.69
C ILE A 752 5.77 8.80 42.03
N ALA A 753 5.08 7.98 42.83
CA ALA A 753 3.97 7.15 42.36
C ALA A 753 2.68 7.50 43.10
N ILE A 754 1.60 7.68 42.33
CA ILE A 754 0.27 8.11 42.83
C ILE A 754 -0.75 7.07 42.37
N ASP A 755 -1.62 6.64 43.26
CA ASP A 755 -2.75 5.77 42.92
C ASP A 755 -3.81 6.55 42.14
N ILE A 756 -4.35 5.96 41.09
CA ILE A 756 -5.46 6.44 40.27
C ILE A 756 -6.57 5.38 40.26
N ALA A 757 -7.76 5.71 39.76
CA ALA A 757 -8.98 4.91 39.90
C ALA A 757 -8.81 3.43 39.43
N GLN A 758 -8.02 3.17 38.38
CA GLN A 758 -7.83 1.82 37.79
C GLN A 758 -6.38 1.30 37.85
N GLY A 759 -5.52 1.94 38.64
CA GLY A 759 -4.11 1.61 38.67
C GLY A 759 -3.25 2.62 39.40
N TRP A 760 -2.15 3.02 38.76
CA TRP A 760 -1.23 4.01 39.30
C TRP A 760 -0.49 4.79 38.21
N LEU A 761 -0.11 6.03 38.55
CA LEU A 761 0.73 6.92 37.77
C LEU A 761 2.09 7.03 38.45
N ALA A 762 3.19 6.93 37.69
CA ALA A 762 4.53 7.27 38.19
C ALA A 762 5.11 8.39 37.35
N VAL A 763 5.82 9.29 38.02
CA VAL A 763 6.56 10.38 37.38
C VAL A 763 8.02 10.27 37.78
N ASP A 764 8.89 10.08 36.82
CA ASP A 764 10.34 10.12 37.02
C ASP A 764 10.83 11.56 36.81
N TYR A 765 11.67 12.05 37.69
CA TYR A 765 12.15 13.43 37.67
C TYR A 765 13.62 13.55 38.10
N ASP A 766 14.25 14.63 37.65
CA ASP A 766 15.55 15.10 38.12
C ASP A 766 15.36 16.29 39.07
N LEU A 767 16.32 16.51 39.96
CA LEU A 767 16.41 17.74 40.73
C LEU A 767 17.40 18.69 40.04
N VAL A 768 16.92 19.89 39.74
CA VAL A 768 17.73 21.03 39.30
C VAL A 768 17.61 22.12 40.35
N GLY A 769 18.56 22.19 41.27
CA GLY A 769 18.37 22.88 42.54
C GLY A 769 17.24 22.21 43.35
N ASP A 770 16.26 23.00 43.82
CA ASP A 770 15.08 22.51 44.53
C ASP A 770 13.89 22.19 43.61
N VAL A 771 14.05 22.38 42.29
CA VAL A 771 12.96 22.17 41.34
C VAL A 771 12.99 20.75 40.82
N ARG A 772 11.84 20.07 40.81
CA ARG A 772 11.64 18.75 40.21
C ARG A 772 11.30 18.89 38.75
N ILE A 773 12.18 18.45 37.83
CA ILE A 773 11.95 18.49 36.38
C ILE A 773 11.51 17.11 35.89
N ILE A 774 10.33 17.01 35.26
CA ILE A 774 9.75 15.75 34.76
C ILE A 774 10.60 15.17 33.63
N ARG A 775 11.01 13.91 33.76
CA ARG A 775 11.77 13.15 32.73
C ARG A 775 10.90 12.17 31.97
N SER A 776 10.05 11.46 32.67
CA SER A 776 9.12 10.50 32.06
C SER A 776 7.86 10.37 32.90
N VAL A 777 6.79 9.91 32.25
CA VAL A 777 5.52 9.57 32.88
C VAL A 777 5.16 8.13 32.51
N LEU A 778 4.77 7.34 33.51
CA LEU A 778 4.34 5.97 33.36
C LEU A 778 2.94 5.81 33.97
N VAL A 779 1.99 5.39 33.14
CA VAL A 779 0.63 5.02 33.58
C VAL A 779 0.51 3.51 33.54
N VAL A 780 -0.01 2.90 34.57
CA VAL A 780 -0.23 1.46 34.66
C VAL A 780 -1.63 1.19 35.18
N SER A 781 -2.35 0.31 34.49
CA SER A 781 -3.73 -0.05 34.77
C SER A 781 -3.95 -1.56 34.70
N SER A 782 -4.91 -2.08 35.49
CA SER A 782 -5.41 -3.45 35.34
C SER A 782 -6.42 -3.62 34.21
N GLU A 783 -6.96 -2.52 33.72
CA GLU A 783 -7.93 -2.45 32.63
C GLU A 783 -7.35 -1.69 31.43
N PRO A 784 -7.89 -1.87 30.22
CA PRO A 784 -7.46 -1.12 29.05
C PRO A 784 -7.49 0.39 29.28
N ILE A 785 -6.40 1.07 28.95
CA ILE A 785 -6.27 2.52 29.10
C ILE A 785 -7.13 3.20 28.02
N GLN A 786 -8.21 3.84 28.46
CA GLN A 786 -9.13 4.60 27.60
C GLN A 786 -8.90 6.11 27.65
N THR A 787 -8.24 6.59 28.68
CA THR A 787 -7.94 8.02 28.84
C THR A 787 -6.81 8.44 27.90
N ASP A 788 -6.97 9.58 27.26
CA ASP A 788 -5.90 10.18 26.45
C ASP A 788 -4.87 10.87 27.36
N TYR A 789 -3.78 10.17 27.61
CA TYR A 789 -2.66 10.68 28.40
C TYR A 789 -1.58 11.38 27.54
N THR A 790 -1.80 11.58 26.25
CA THR A 790 -0.81 12.26 25.37
C THR A 790 -0.50 13.68 25.83
N ASN A 791 -1.43 14.34 26.55
CA ASN A 791 -1.21 15.65 27.15
C ASN A 791 -0.02 15.70 28.14
N PHE A 792 0.42 14.56 28.68
CA PHE A 792 1.65 14.52 29.49
C PHE A 792 2.91 14.84 28.71
N THR A 793 2.91 14.72 27.37
CA THR A 793 4.07 15.10 26.54
C THR A 793 4.46 16.55 26.75
N GLY A 794 3.47 17.44 26.93
CA GLY A 794 3.69 18.87 27.19
C GLY A 794 4.28 19.20 28.57
N LEU A 795 4.37 18.23 29.47
CA LEU A 795 4.94 18.41 30.83
C LEU A 795 6.38 17.90 30.93
N ILE A 796 6.84 17.05 30.00
CA ILE A 796 8.22 16.54 30.02
C ILE A 796 9.21 17.71 29.83
N GLY A 797 10.24 17.74 30.67
CA GLY A 797 11.23 18.80 30.70
C GLY A 797 10.80 20.04 31.48
N LYS A 798 9.58 20.05 32.07
CA LYS A 798 9.07 21.17 32.86
C LYS A 798 9.07 20.88 34.37
N PRO A 799 8.96 21.91 35.21
CA PRO A 799 8.72 21.75 36.64
C PRO A 799 7.46 20.92 36.90
N MET A 800 7.54 20.06 37.94
CA MET A 800 6.44 19.17 38.29
C MET A 800 5.40 19.91 39.16
N GLU A 801 4.19 19.98 38.66
CA GLU A 801 3.02 20.50 39.39
C GLU A 801 2.01 19.35 39.56
N LEU A 802 1.77 18.94 40.81
CA LEU A 802 0.84 17.82 41.13
C LEU A 802 -0.60 18.07 40.67
N SER A 803 -1.05 19.32 40.71
CA SER A 803 -2.39 19.72 40.23
C SER A 803 -2.58 19.43 38.73
N GLN A 804 -1.60 19.73 37.90
CA GLN A 804 -1.64 19.46 36.46
C GLN A 804 -1.64 17.96 36.16
N LEU A 805 -0.85 17.19 36.90
CA LEU A 805 -0.81 15.73 36.76
C LEU A 805 -2.18 15.10 37.07
N LEU A 806 -2.82 15.53 38.19
CA LEU A 806 -4.13 15.02 38.58
C LEU A 806 -5.25 15.44 37.60
N THR A 807 -5.23 16.66 37.10
CA THR A 807 -6.20 17.14 36.09
C THR A 807 -6.19 16.27 34.81
N ILE A 808 -5.01 15.90 34.32
CA ILE A 808 -4.88 15.05 33.13
C ILE A 808 -5.43 13.63 33.42
N THR A 809 -5.21 13.09 34.63
CA THR A 809 -5.73 11.76 34.99
C THR A 809 -7.24 11.67 35.12
N GLN A 810 -7.91 12.80 35.34
CA GLN A 810 -9.37 12.90 35.44
C GLN A 810 -10.05 13.17 34.07
N SER A 811 -9.31 13.56 33.06
CA SER A 811 -9.87 13.80 31.72
C SER A 811 -10.35 12.50 31.10
N GLN A 812 -11.65 12.36 30.87
CA GLN A 812 -12.22 11.26 30.08
C GLN A 812 -12.30 11.69 28.62
N SER A 813 -11.52 11.07 27.73
CA SER A 813 -11.68 11.29 26.29
C SER A 813 -11.16 10.11 25.49
N SER A 814 -12.06 9.27 25.03
CA SER A 814 -11.82 8.30 23.95
C SER A 814 -12.23 8.86 22.58
N ALA A 815 -12.01 10.15 22.35
CA ALA A 815 -12.42 10.80 21.11
C ALA A 815 -11.54 10.35 19.93
N LYS A 816 -12.20 9.90 18.82
CA LYS A 816 -11.53 9.45 17.61
C LYS A 816 -11.07 10.64 16.76
N LEU A 817 -9.83 10.66 16.33
CA LEU A 817 -9.31 11.69 15.43
C LEU A 817 -9.95 11.54 14.03
N ILE A 818 -10.63 12.59 13.56
CA ILE A 818 -11.25 12.67 12.24
C ILE A 818 -10.39 13.47 11.29
N CYS A 819 -9.98 14.68 11.67
CA CYS A 819 -9.13 15.54 10.84
C CYS A 819 -7.70 15.60 11.41
N SER A 820 -6.75 14.90 10.75
CA SER A 820 -5.35 14.86 11.18
C SER A 820 -4.64 16.22 10.99
N CYS A 821 -4.99 17.00 9.96
CA CYS A 821 -4.38 18.31 9.71
C CYS A 821 -4.66 19.34 10.81
N PHE A 822 -5.86 19.33 11.38
CA PHE A 822 -6.30 20.29 12.40
C PHE A 822 -6.59 19.63 13.76
N ARG A 823 -6.21 18.34 13.90
CA ARG A 823 -6.44 17.53 15.12
C ARG A 823 -7.89 17.58 15.65
N VAL A 824 -8.88 17.60 14.73
CA VAL A 824 -10.30 17.64 15.09
C VAL A 824 -10.83 16.22 15.30
N THR A 825 -11.48 16.01 16.45
CA THR A 825 -12.03 14.71 16.85
C THR A 825 -13.53 14.59 16.51
N ASP A 826 -14.05 13.36 16.52
CA ASP A 826 -15.49 13.07 16.38
C ASP A 826 -16.32 13.81 17.43
N LYS A 827 -15.86 13.84 18.69
CA LYS A 827 -16.53 14.55 19.77
C LYS A 827 -16.66 16.04 19.47
N GLN A 828 -15.61 16.70 18.99
CA GLN A 828 -15.66 18.12 18.61
C GLN A 828 -16.63 18.37 17.47
N ILE A 829 -16.71 17.44 16.50
CA ILE A 829 -17.67 17.53 15.39
C ILE A 829 -19.11 17.35 15.92
N HIS A 830 -19.37 16.36 16.77
CA HIS A 830 -20.67 16.15 17.39
C HIS A 830 -21.08 17.34 18.26
N ASP A 831 -20.18 17.86 19.10
CA ASP A 831 -20.43 19.04 19.90
C ASP A 831 -20.79 20.28 19.04
N ALA A 832 -20.14 20.43 17.89
CA ALA A 832 -20.45 21.52 16.94
C ALA A 832 -21.82 21.33 16.27
N MET A 833 -22.21 20.08 15.97
CA MET A 833 -23.53 19.77 15.41
C MET A 833 -24.67 19.90 16.42
N GLU A 834 -24.46 19.48 17.67
CA GLU A 834 -25.50 19.49 18.73
C GLU A 834 -25.64 20.81 19.42
N LYS A 835 -24.53 21.44 19.84
CA LYS A 835 -24.53 22.64 20.69
C LYS A 835 -24.45 23.93 19.88
N GLN A 836 -24.11 23.88 18.63
CA GLN A 836 -23.79 25.04 17.79
C GLN A 836 -24.50 25.01 16.42
N ASP A 837 -25.48 24.10 16.26
CA ASP A 837 -26.35 23.92 15.10
C ASP A 837 -25.65 23.87 13.73
N CYS A 838 -24.43 23.30 13.68
CA CYS A 838 -23.77 23.04 12.43
C CYS A 838 -24.44 21.85 11.71
N THR A 839 -25.21 22.14 10.66
CA THR A 839 -26.00 21.16 9.91
C THR A 839 -25.40 20.79 8.56
N SER A 840 -24.23 21.33 8.21
CA SER A 840 -23.55 21.05 6.94
C SER A 840 -22.04 20.93 7.10
N VAL A 841 -21.41 20.22 6.15
CA VAL A 841 -19.95 20.10 6.06
C VAL A 841 -19.31 21.49 6.00
N THR A 842 -19.85 22.40 5.20
CA THR A 842 -19.32 23.77 5.03
C THR A 842 -19.32 24.55 6.36
N GLN A 843 -20.38 24.43 7.19
CA GLN A 843 -20.42 25.07 8.49
C GLN A 843 -19.37 24.50 9.45
N LEU A 844 -19.18 23.17 9.45
CA LEU A 844 -18.11 22.51 10.23
C LEU A 844 -16.72 22.92 9.74
N GLN A 845 -16.52 23.04 8.45
CA GLN A 845 -15.27 23.52 7.84
C GLN A 845 -14.95 24.96 8.28
N ASN A 846 -15.93 25.85 8.24
CA ASN A 846 -15.76 27.25 8.64
C ASN A 846 -15.39 27.34 10.11
N LYS A 847 -15.97 26.50 10.95
CA LYS A 847 -15.82 26.54 12.40
C LYS A 847 -14.61 25.81 12.93
N LEU A 848 -14.41 24.59 12.50
CA LEU A 848 -13.38 23.68 13.01
C LEU A 848 -12.18 23.58 12.06
N LYS A 849 -12.23 24.18 10.90
CA LYS A 849 -11.24 24.06 9.81
C LYS A 849 -11.06 22.62 9.29
N CYS A 850 -11.84 21.64 9.78
CA CYS A 850 -11.71 20.25 9.34
C CYS A 850 -12.08 20.11 7.87
N GLY A 851 -11.26 19.39 7.10
CA GLY A 851 -11.45 19.18 5.66
C GLY A 851 -11.04 20.34 4.75
N THR A 852 -10.57 21.47 5.28
CA THR A 852 -10.19 22.65 4.47
C THR A 852 -8.76 22.59 3.94
N ASN A 853 -7.89 21.75 4.48
CA ASN A 853 -6.52 21.58 4.01
C ASN A 853 -6.41 20.43 3.00
N CYS A 854 -6.20 19.20 3.46
CA CYS A 854 -6.02 18.03 2.59
C CYS A 854 -7.33 17.40 2.08
N GLY A 855 -8.48 17.71 2.70
CA GLY A 855 -9.80 17.15 2.37
C GLY A 855 -9.99 15.66 2.63
N SER A 856 -8.99 14.92 3.13
CA SER A 856 -9.07 13.46 3.33
C SER A 856 -10.14 13.01 4.33
N CYS A 857 -10.55 13.89 5.24
CA CYS A 857 -11.61 13.63 6.22
C CYS A 857 -13.01 14.05 5.76
N VAL A 858 -13.15 14.75 4.63
CA VAL A 858 -14.44 15.30 4.18
C VAL A 858 -15.51 14.22 4.02
N SER A 859 -15.16 13.11 3.41
CA SER A 859 -16.08 11.97 3.25
C SER A 859 -16.63 11.47 4.59
N GLN A 860 -15.78 11.37 5.59
CA GLN A 860 -16.12 10.94 6.93
C GLN A 860 -17.00 11.98 7.67
N ILE A 861 -16.65 13.26 7.52
CA ILE A 861 -17.44 14.38 8.09
C ILE A 861 -18.84 14.39 7.46
N LYS A 862 -18.96 14.20 6.15
CA LYS A 862 -20.26 14.14 5.44
C LYS A 862 -21.13 13.03 6.01
N LEU A 863 -20.60 11.84 6.19
CA LEU A 863 -21.34 10.73 6.81
C LEU A 863 -21.81 11.05 8.24
N MET A 864 -21.00 11.75 9.05
CA MET A 864 -21.40 12.18 10.39
C MET A 864 -22.57 13.18 10.32
N VAL A 865 -22.52 14.15 9.40
CA VAL A 865 -23.59 15.13 9.19
C VAL A 865 -24.88 14.43 8.74
N ASP A 866 -24.80 13.54 7.73
CA ASP A 866 -25.96 12.82 7.19
C ASP A 866 -26.63 11.95 8.29
N SER A 867 -25.82 11.23 9.07
CA SER A 867 -26.31 10.43 10.20
C SER A 867 -26.98 11.27 11.28
N HIS A 868 -26.43 12.43 11.61
CA HIS A 868 -27.00 13.34 12.60
C HIS A 868 -28.35 13.91 12.12
N GLN A 869 -28.45 14.33 10.85
CA GLN A 869 -29.70 14.81 10.27
C GLN A 869 -30.79 13.73 10.26
N HIS A 870 -30.41 12.48 9.91
CA HIS A 870 -31.34 11.35 9.90
C HIS A 870 -31.89 11.03 11.32
N GLN A 871 -31.03 11.10 12.34
CA GLN A 871 -31.43 10.93 13.73
C GLN A 871 -32.39 12.04 14.21
N LYS A 872 -32.07 13.31 13.92
CA LYS A 872 -32.96 14.46 14.23
C LYS A 872 -34.33 14.32 13.54
N GLY A 873 -34.34 13.90 12.28
CA GLY A 873 -35.60 13.68 11.54
C GLY A 873 -36.46 12.56 12.16
N LYS A 874 -35.86 11.46 12.60
CA LYS A 874 -36.58 10.38 13.31
C LYS A 874 -37.12 10.84 14.67
N GLN A 875 -36.35 11.60 15.43
CA GLN A 875 -36.81 12.15 16.74
C GLN A 875 -37.98 13.12 16.56
N GLN A 876 -37.93 13.99 15.56
CA GLN A 876 -39.02 14.90 15.23
C GLN A 876 -40.29 14.17 14.79
N ALA A 877 -40.15 13.14 13.94
CA ALA A 877 -41.27 12.30 13.49
C ALA A 877 -41.91 11.54 14.67
N SER A 878 -41.09 11.01 15.60
CA SER A 878 -41.57 10.33 16.80
C SER A 878 -42.29 11.30 17.75
N GLN A 879 -41.79 12.52 17.94
CA GLN A 879 -42.44 13.56 18.75
C GLN A 879 -43.76 14.04 18.14
N GLN A 880 -43.81 14.18 16.81
CA GLN A 880 -45.07 14.52 16.14
C GLN A 880 -46.11 13.39 16.23
N SER A 881 -45.68 12.14 16.10
CA SER A 881 -46.54 10.95 16.26
C SER A 881 -47.10 10.87 17.70
N LEU A 882 -46.26 11.14 18.72
CA LEU A 882 -46.74 11.21 20.10
C LEU A 882 -47.69 12.36 20.36
N ALA A 883 -47.46 13.54 19.74
CA ALA A 883 -48.34 14.71 19.88
C ALA A 883 -49.71 14.51 19.16
N ILE A 884 -49.78 13.65 18.13
CA ILE A 884 -51.04 13.29 17.47
C ILE A 884 -51.82 12.23 18.31
N GLN A 885 -51.14 11.38 19.08
CA GLN A 885 -51.77 10.42 19.98
C GLN A 885 -52.30 11.04 21.27
N ILE A 886 -51.87 12.24 21.62
CA ILE A 886 -52.27 12.97 22.85
C ILE A 886 -53.43 13.98 22.53
N LYS A 887 -53.74 14.26 21.28
CA LYS A 887 -54.94 14.97 20.84
C LYS A 887 -56.02 14.00 20.44
#